data_08d5ac99a58f20aa40854a436ea56608
#
_entry.id   08d5ac99a58f20aa40854a436ea56608
#
_cell.length_a   1.000
_cell.length_b   1.000
_cell.length_c   1.000
_cell.angle_alpha   90.00
_cell.angle_beta   90.00
_cell.angle_gamma   90.00
#
_symmetry.space_group_name_H-M   'P 1'
#
loop_
_entity.id
_entity.type
_entity.pdbx_description
1 polymer ?
#
loop_
_entity_poly.entity_id
_entity_poly.type
_entity_poly.pdbx_seq_one_letter_code
_entity_poly.pdbx_strand_id
1 'polypeptide(L)'
;MAAPPPQPFRVEYAKSNRSTCKSCQSIITKDSFRIARVVPATQFEGYMPVWNHATCIFKKLGQIKSLEDIEGLDNLRWEDHQKVRAYVENTAPSDGGQSANEVVDGEFAIESAKSSRAACKSCSEKIEKGQVRVSTMVTSEGSKFRGKVPAWRHAKCFFELNWWKEPLEELPGWEELSIKDQKTVQELVNPGAPVAKNVVSLKETPKHKGTKRKGKEQDEQSATGGQIKRGRKKEVQLEPENVKLVPDKQKGNDNIKQLEIQSKALWTIKDELKKNVDTSELREMLEENGQDTSGSEYDLRERCADGMLFGALGPCPTCSGPLEFHGGQYRCRGNLSEWSKCTYTTRSPERLQGKWKIPEDSDNSYLKKWYKSQKVKKEKRLFSTELPRAEKRSENSEKKKLEGKAQGSALEGLKVAIVGKEIQAKWKRLIRDVGGQLLKEITPEVDCVVTSEVELVVEDNKGHFQSALGLRIPIVKENFLIDCFDRGGLVPVNQYVMETAGKFSSTKKVKVKGRSAVHEDSGLEDVGHILEDGNTIYNTTLSLSDLSTGVNSYYVLQIIEHDGKDIHHLFRRWGRVGNSKIGGSKCDKMSKSGAIREFKKLFREKTGNEWEAWQSKVNFYKQPNRFYPIEIDYGVSGTSSNVGKPLGTKSKLHPRVVNLMKMLFDIETYKAAMMEFEINMSEMPLGKLSKRNIEQAFQVLTDVQNVLKNNDIDKKDGLLIDASNRFFTLVPHVHPRIISDEDSLKSKIGMLEALRDIEVAAKLIGSTEEDDDEDPLDINYQKLHCGIVPVPHDSDDFGLVKKYLENTHAPTHKEWSLELEDVFTVLREGEEDAYVSKKPLGNRMLLWHGSRTTNYVGILSQGLRVAPPEAPVTGYMFGKGVYFADLVSKSAQYCYTSKNSPIGLMLLSEVALGKMHELKAAQYMEKPPRGKHSTKGLGQNKPLEEDFQAWGDQVTVPCGRPVASGISNTNLLYNEYIVYDTAQINLRFLLKVRFQHKSRY
;
A
#
# COMPACT_ATOMS: atom_id res chain seq x y z
N MET A 1 -5.54 7.52 -2.61
CA MET A 1 -4.68 7.55 -1.39
C MET A 1 -4.90 6.24 -0.67
N ALA A 2 -3.85 5.55 -0.24
CA ALA A 2 -4.01 4.41 0.66
C ALA A 2 -4.71 4.90 1.94
N ALA A 3 -5.53 4.05 2.57
CA ALA A 3 -6.14 4.40 3.85
C ALA A 3 -5.05 4.88 4.80
N PRO A 4 -5.26 5.99 5.53
CA PRO A 4 -4.27 6.48 6.47
C PRO A 4 -3.94 5.38 7.48
N PRO A 5 -2.67 5.25 7.90
CA PRO A 5 -2.31 4.25 8.90
C PRO A 5 -3.15 4.48 10.16
N PRO A 6 -3.55 3.39 10.87
CA PRO A 6 -4.30 3.53 12.11
C PRO A 6 -3.49 4.33 13.14
N GLN A 7 -4.19 5.00 14.06
CA GLN A 7 -3.54 5.73 15.14
C GLN A 7 -2.56 4.83 15.91
N PRO A 8 -1.38 5.32 16.29
CA PRO A 8 -0.32 4.51 16.91
C PRO A 8 -0.73 3.82 18.22
N PHE A 9 -1.73 4.37 18.89
CA PHE A 9 -2.24 3.86 20.16
C PHE A 9 -3.75 3.66 20.10
N ARG A 10 -4.23 2.69 20.90
CA ARG A 10 -5.65 2.42 21.06
C ARG A 10 -5.97 2.22 22.52
N VAL A 11 -7.07 2.80 23.01
CA VAL A 11 -7.54 2.67 24.39
C VAL A 11 -8.93 2.05 24.43
N GLU A 12 -9.14 1.13 25.36
CA GLU A 12 -10.44 0.50 25.58
C GLU A 12 -10.48 -0.22 26.95
N TYR A 13 -11.68 -0.69 27.34
CA TYR A 13 -11.82 -1.66 28.44
C TYR A 13 -11.72 -3.09 27.90
N ALA A 14 -11.02 -3.95 28.64
CA ALA A 14 -10.80 -5.33 28.23
C ALA A 14 -12.12 -6.12 28.14
N LYS A 15 -12.44 -6.64 26.95
CA LYS A 15 -13.68 -7.40 26.70
C LYS A 15 -13.69 -8.80 27.33
N SER A 16 -12.51 -9.34 27.72
CA SER A 16 -12.33 -10.67 28.31
C SER A 16 -11.00 -10.79 29.04
N ASN A 17 -10.82 -11.87 29.82
CA ASN A 17 -9.56 -12.19 30.53
C ASN A 17 -8.48 -12.84 29.64
N ARG A 18 -8.60 -12.81 28.31
CA ARG A 18 -7.69 -13.54 27.40
C ARG A 18 -6.39 -12.80 27.10
N SER A 19 -6.33 -11.49 27.34
CA SER A 19 -5.18 -10.66 26.98
C SER A 19 -4.14 -10.66 28.09
N THR A 20 -2.87 -10.79 27.71
CA THR A 20 -1.72 -10.66 28.61
C THR A 20 -1.04 -9.31 28.36
N CYS A 21 -0.69 -8.61 29.42
CA CYS A 21 0.05 -7.35 29.35
C CYS A 21 1.46 -7.59 28.83
N LYS A 22 1.85 -6.92 27.73
CA LYS A 22 3.20 -7.09 27.16
C LYS A 22 4.33 -6.58 28.07
N SER A 23 4.03 -5.62 28.95
CA SER A 23 5.02 -5.02 29.86
C SER A 23 5.28 -5.84 31.10
N CYS A 24 4.25 -6.34 31.78
CA CYS A 24 4.37 -7.06 33.06
C CYS A 24 4.03 -8.55 32.98
N GLN A 25 3.66 -9.07 31.78
CA GLN A 25 3.31 -10.47 31.50
C GLN A 25 2.12 -11.03 32.29
N SER A 26 1.38 -10.21 33.05
CA SER A 26 0.18 -10.65 33.78
C SER A 26 -1.07 -10.46 32.96
N ILE A 27 -2.15 -11.19 33.31
CA ILE A 27 -3.44 -11.14 32.62
C ILE A 27 -4.09 -9.77 32.82
N ILE A 28 -4.64 -9.24 31.74
CA ILE A 28 -5.48 -8.03 31.78
C ILE A 28 -6.91 -8.48 32.03
N THR A 29 -7.45 -8.18 33.20
CA THR A 29 -8.79 -8.62 33.62
C THR A 29 -9.89 -7.95 32.80
N LYS A 30 -11.01 -8.66 32.59
CA LYS A 30 -12.21 -8.10 31.94
C LYS A 30 -12.61 -6.80 32.63
N ASP A 31 -13.07 -5.83 31.83
CA ASP A 31 -13.50 -4.50 32.23
C ASP A 31 -12.37 -3.59 32.78
N SER A 32 -11.12 -4.01 32.82
CA SER A 32 -10.00 -3.14 33.19
C SER A 32 -9.56 -2.26 32.03
N PHE A 33 -9.21 -1.01 32.33
CA PHE A 33 -8.68 -0.05 31.35
C PHE A 33 -7.32 -0.49 30.82
N ARG A 34 -7.17 -0.58 29.51
CA ARG A 34 -5.95 -1.01 28.83
C ARG A 34 -5.59 -0.11 27.64
N ILE A 35 -4.30 -0.05 27.36
CA ILE A 35 -3.73 0.71 26.26
C ILE A 35 -2.96 -0.25 25.34
N ALA A 36 -3.24 -0.20 24.05
CA ALA A 36 -2.46 -0.93 23.03
C ALA A 36 -1.56 0.00 22.26
N ARG A 37 -0.39 -0.54 21.88
CA ARG A 37 0.40 -0.03 20.77
C ARG A 37 -0.03 -0.77 19.51
N VAL A 38 -0.39 -0.04 18.47
CA VAL A 38 -0.83 -0.61 17.19
C VAL A 38 0.41 -0.83 16.33
N VAL A 39 0.69 -2.09 16.00
CA VAL A 39 1.88 -2.48 15.23
C VAL A 39 1.48 -3.28 13.99
N PRO A 40 2.25 -3.24 12.89
CA PRO A 40 2.02 -4.12 11.75
C PRO A 40 2.01 -5.58 12.18
N ALA A 41 1.05 -6.35 11.69
CA ALA A 41 0.99 -7.78 11.94
C ALA A 41 2.00 -8.53 11.06
N THR A 42 2.62 -9.58 11.61
CA THR A 42 3.58 -10.41 10.87
C THR A 42 2.96 -11.66 10.23
N GLN A 43 1.78 -12.08 10.70
CA GLN A 43 1.12 -13.33 10.29
C GLN A 43 -0.11 -13.11 9.39
N PHE A 44 -0.62 -11.89 9.32
CA PHE A 44 -1.75 -11.52 8.48
C PHE A 44 -1.61 -10.06 8.01
N GLU A 45 -2.36 -9.69 6.99
CA GLU A 45 -2.37 -8.34 6.47
C GLU A 45 -3.11 -7.38 7.43
N GLY A 46 -2.46 -6.27 7.80
CA GLY A 46 -3.03 -5.23 8.65
C GLY A 46 -2.21 -4.94 9.90
N TYR A 47 -2.87 -4.39 10.89
CA TYR A 47 -2.28 -3.98 12.17
C TYR A 47 -2.87 -4.77 13.32
N MET A 48 -2.05 -5.04 14.32
CA MET A 48 -2.50 -5.72 15.53
C MET A 48 -2.24 -4.87 16.78
N PRO A 49 -3.18 -4.83 17.74
CA PRO A 49 -2.99 -4.15 19.01
C PRO A 49 -2.15 -5.01 19.96
N VAL A 50 -1.06 -4.46 20.46
CA VAL A 50 -0.25 -5.05 21.52
C VAL A 50 -0.65 -4.44 22.85
N TRP A 51 -1.42 -5.19 23.65
CA TRP A 51 -2.07 -4.70 24.86
C TRP A 51 -1.16 -4.61 26.08
N ASN A 52 -1.37 -3.57 26.88
CA ASN A 52 -0.75 -3.34 28.15
C ASN A 52 -1.78 -2.80 29.15
N HIS A 53 -1.56 -3.01 30.45
CA HIS A 53 -2.30 -2.26 31.45
C HIS A 53 -2.03 -0.76 31.27
N ALA A 54 -3.03 0.09 31.45
CA ALA A 54 -2.85 1.54 31.38
C ALA A 54 -1.76 2.03 32.36
N THR A 55 -1.75 1.47 33.57
CA THR A 55 -0.74 1.76 34.59
C THR A 55 0.67 1.35 34.17
N CYS A 56 0.85 0.32 33.33
CA CYS A 56 2.15 -0.08 32.82
C CYS A 56 2.66 0.85 31.72
N ILE A 57 1.78 1.50 30.98
CA ILE A 57 2.12 2.53 29.99
C ILE A 57 2.42 3.85 30.71
N PHE A 58 1.59 4.27 31.66
CA PHE A 58 1.76 5.52 32.39
C PHE A 58 3.06 5.59 33.20
N LYS A 59 3.63 4.44 33.59
CA LYS A 59 4.97 4.37 34.22
C LYS A 59 6.12 4.71 33.24
N LYS A 60 5.87 4.77 31.93
CA LYS A 60 6.88 5.06 30.90
C LYS A 60 6.54 6.39 30.25
N LEU A 61 7.15 7.49 30.72
CA LEU A 61 6.96 8.82 30.19
C LEU A 61 7.36 8.91 28.69
N GLY A 62 6.71 9.77 27.94
CA GLY A 62 7.08 10.11 26.56
C GLY A 62 6.65 9.13 25.46
N GLN A 63 5.91 8.05 25.76
CA GLN A 63 5.46 7.10 24.73
C GLN A 63 4.32 7.62 23.85
N ILE A 64 3.44 8.45 24.41
CA ILE A 64 2.30 9.05 23.70
C ILE A 64 2.51 10.55 23.68
N LYS A 65 2.62 11.14 22.49
CA LYS A 65 2.98 12.56 22.32
C LYS A 65 1.77 13.47 22.13
N SER A 66 0.67 12.95 21.60
CA SER A 66 -0.55 13.71 21.34
C SER A 66 -1.80 12.87 21.63
N LEU A 67 -2.90 13.53 22.02
CA LEU A 67 -4.21 12.89 22.14
C LEU A 67 -4.74 12.43 20.77
N GLU A 68 -4.30 13.04 19.69
CA GLU A 68 -4.63 12.69 18.32
C GLU A 68 -4.03 11.33 17.89
N ASP A 69 -2.97 10.88 18.58
CA ASP A 69 -2.33 9.57 18.36
C ASP A 69 -3.11 8.40 18.94
N ILE A 70 -4.23 8.66 19.65
CA ILE A 70 -4.95 7.67 20.45
C ILE A 70 -6.36 7.42 19.92
N GLU A 71 -6.61 6.22 19.43
CA GLU A 71 -7.95 5.75 19.05
C GLU A 71 -8.74 5.32 20.30
N GLY A 72 -10.00 5.76 20.40
CA GLY A 72 -10.95 5.26 21.40
C GLY A 72 -11.08 6.12 22.68
N LEU A 73 -10.50 7.32 22.74
CA LEU A 73 -10.59 8.22 23.90
C LEU A 73 -12.05 8.52 24.31
N ASP A 74 -12.92 8.78 23.34
CA ASP A 74 -14.34 9.11 23.59
C ASP A 74 -15.16 7.93 24.13
N ASN A 75 -14.58 6.72 24.17
CA ASN A 75 -15.20 5.52 24.74
C ASN A 75 -14.80 5.27 26.19
N LEU A 76 -13.92 6.09 26.75
CA LEU A 76 -13.48 5.96 28.15
C LEU A 76 -14.45 6.65 29.13
N ARG A 77 -14.45 6.19 30.38
CA ARG A 77 -15.02 6.92 31.46
C ARG A 77 -14.27 8.25 31.64
N TRP A 78 -14.97 9.28 32.07
CA TRP A 78 -14.37 10.60 32.22
C TRP A 78 -13.09 10.60 33.06
N GLU A 79 -13.06 9.85 34.13
CA GLU A 79 -11.92 9.74 35.04
C GLU A 79 -10.69 9.12 34.33
N ASP A 80 -10.90 8.10 33.53
CA ASP A 80 -9.81 7.43 32.77
C ASP A 80 -9.37 8.26 31.56
N HIS A 81 -10.31 8.97 30.93
CA HIS A 81 -9.98 9.96 29.90
C HIS A 81 -9.07 11.07 30.45
N GLN A 82 -9.39 11.60 31.66
CA GLN A 82 -8.56 12.63 32.31
C GLN A 82 -7.15 12.09 32.66
N LYS A 83 -7.03 10.83 33.07
CA LYS A 83 -5.70 10.20 33.31
C LYS A 83 -4.85 10.16 32.06
N VAL A 84 -5.44 9.82 30.89
CA VAL A 84 -4.73 9.82 29.61
C VAL A 84 -4.32 11.24 29.22
N ARG A 85 -5.24 12.20 29.40
CA ARG A 85 -4.98 13.61 29.10
C ARG A 85 -3.84 14.18 29.96
N ALA A 86 -3.88 13.96 31.26
CA ALA A 86 -2.83 14.38 32.17
C ALA A 86 -1.48 13.74 31.84
N TYR A 87 -1.48 12.46 31.43
CA TYR A 87 -0.27 11.79 31.00
C TYR A 87 0.34 12.45 29.75
N VAL A 88 -0.47 12.79 28.74
CA VAL A 88 0.01 13.44 27.50
C VAL A 88 0.45 14.89 27.78
N GLU A 89 -0.29 15.64 28.58
CA GLU A 89 0.04 17.04 28.94
C GLU A 89 1.33 17.15 29.75
N ASN A 90 1.63 16.18 30.64
CA ASN A 90 2.86 16.13 31.42
C ASN A 90 4.09 15.69 30.58
N THR A 91 3.88 15.22 29.36
CA THR A 91 4.96 14.79 28.44
C THR A 91 5.21 15.76 27.29
N ALA A 92 4.48 16.88 27.19
CA ALA A 92 4.70 17.91 26.18
C ALA A 92 5.97 18.69 26.48
N PRO A 93 6.94 18.87 25.55
CA PRO A 93 8.13 19.67 25.78
C PRO A 93 7.74 21.15 25.95
N SER A 94 8.15 21.76 27.08
CA SER A 94 8.13 23.20 27.26
C SER A 94 9.24 23.81 26.39
N ASP A 95 8.84 24.52 25.33
CA ASP A 95 9.75 25.25 24.45
C ASP A 95 10.28 26.51 25.16
N GLY A 96 11.60 26.55 25.33
CA GLY A 96 12.28 27.71 25.92
C GLY A 96 13.76 27.40 26.12
N GLY A 97 14.59 27.82 25.16
CA GLY A 97 15.99 27.43 24.98
C GLY A 97 16.93 27.63 26.15
N GLN A 98 17.88 26.74 26.24
CA GLN A 98 19.31 26.93 26.28
C GLN A 98 20.05 25.62 26.56
N SER A 99 21.07 25.36 25.77
CA SER A 99 22.28 24.57 26.09
C SER A 99 22.17 23.14 26.62
N ALA A 100 22.68 22.22 25.81
CA ALA A 100 22.97 20.84 26.13
C ALA A 100 23.47 20.60 27.56
N ASN A 101 22.69 19.85 28.34
CA ASN A 101 23.16 18.95 29.37
C ASN A 101 22.20 17.76 29.39
N GLU A 102 22.78 16.57 29.28
CA GLU A 102 22.07 15.30 29.38
C GLU A 102 21.17 15.29 30.62
N VAL A 103 19.84 15.27 30.43
CA VAL A 103 18.88 15.04 31.50
C VAL A 103 18.94 13.54 31.78
N VAL A 104 19.65 13.16 32.83
CA VAL A 104 19.62 11.84 33.42
C VAL A 104 18.25 11.67 34.08
N ASP A 105 17.44 10.81 33.53
CA ASP A 105 16.14 10.38 34.11
C ASP A 105 16.46 9.51 35.33
N GLY A 106 16.58 10.16 36.52
CA GLY A 106 17.20 9.57 37.69
C GLY A 106 16.20 9.02 38.71
N GLU A 107 16.01 7.71 38.74
CA GLU A 107 15.68 7.07 40.00
C GLU A 107 16.96 7.12 40.85
N PHE A 108 17.04 8.07 41.80
CA PHE A 108 18.14 8.20 42.74
C PHE A 108 17.85 7.41 44.00
N ALA A 109 18.87 6.82 44.62
CA ALA A 109 18.77 6.23 45.95
C ALA A 109 20.09 6.36 46.70
N ILE A 110 20.02 6.71 48.00
CA ILE A 110 21.20 6.85 48.86
C ILE A 110 21.27 5.68 49.85
N GLU A 111 22.45 5.12 50.05
CA GLU A 111 22.66 4.07 51.03
C GLU A 111 24.14 4.06 51.52
N SER A 112 24.36 3.45 52.71
CA SER A 112 25.74 3.07 53.11
C SER A 112 26.21 1.81 52.40
N ALA A 113 27.40 1.85 51.79
CA ALA A 113 27.92 0.78 50.96
C ALA A 113 28.08 -0.55 51.75
N LYS A 114 27.39 -1.59 51.34
CA LYS A 114 27.42 -2.94 51.95
C LYS A 114 28.72 -3.71 51.69
N SER A 115 29.49 -3.30 50.67
CA SER A 115 30.78 -3.93 50.33
C SER A 115 31.64 -2.98 49.50
N SER A 116 32.97 -3.17 49.51
CA SER A 116 33.95 -2.39 48.73
C SER A 116 34.09 -2.87 47.27
N ARG A 117 33.05 -3.46 46.64
CA ARG A 117 33.11 -3.98 45.26
C ARG A 117 32.78 -2.93 44.19
N ALA A 118 32.08 -1.89 44.55
CA ALA A 118 31.65 -0.87 43.59
C ALA A 118 32.73 0.20 43.41
N ALA A 119 32.95 0.65 42.19
CA ALA A 119 33.73 1.82 41.87
C ALA A 119 32.80 3.04 41.56
N CYS A 120 33.18 4.22 41.98
CA CYS A 120 32.47 5.46 41.73
C CYS A 120 32.52 5.80 40.25
N LYS A 121 31.35 6.06 39.66
CA LYS A 121 31.27 6.41 38.21
C LYS A 121 31.78 7.81 37.88
N SER A 122 31.98 8.67 38.87
CA SER A 122 32.53 10.02 38.64
C SER A 122 34.05 10.06 38.77
N CYS A 123 34.63 9.51 39.84
CA CYS A 123 36.09 9.56 40.09
C CYS A 123 36.82 8.25 39.83
N SER A 124 36.11 7.15 39.46
CA SER A 124 36.65 5.81 39.22
C SER A 124 37.33 5.12 40.42
N GLU A 125 37.36 5.74 41.59
CA GLU A 125 37.90 5.16 42.81
C GLU A 125 36.92 4.18 43.44
N LYS A 126 37.42 3.24 44.26
CA LYS A 126 36.57 2.29 44.98
C LYS A 126 35.76 2.97 46.06
N ILE A 127 34.52 2.57 46.21
CA ILE A 127 33.62 2.99 47.27
C ILE A 127 33.80 1.96 48.41
N GLU A 128 34.37 2.40 49.52
CA GLU A 128 34.65 1.50 50.64
C GLU A 128 33.42 1.10 51.40
N LYS A 129 33.42 -0.11 52.03
CA LYS A 129 32.32 -0.58 52.86
C LYS A 129 32.04 0.42 54.00
N GLY A 130 30.79 0.82 54.15
CA GLY A 130 30.31 1.83 55.12
C GLY A 130 30.37 3.29 54.63
N GLN A 131 30.96 3.59 53.49
CA GLN A 131 30.86 4.93 52.89
C GLN A 131 29.46 5.19 52.31
N VAL A 132 28.97 6.38 52.43
CA VAL A 132 27.70 6.79 51.82
C VAL A 132 27.88 6.95 50.35
N ARG A 133 26.98 6.32 49.60
CA ARG A 133 26.92 6.35 48.14
C ARG A 133 25.53 6.64 47.62
N VAL A 134 25.49 7.22 46.43
CA VAL A 134 24.21 7.49 45.72
C VAL A 134 24.20 6.76 44.39
N SER A 135 23.11 6.08 44.08
CA SER A 135 22.92 5.40 42.80
C SER A 135 22.11 6.25 41.84
N THR A 136 22.44 6.13 40.55
CA THR A 136 21.61 6.52 39.42
C THR A 136 21.36 5.29 38.59
N MET A 137 20.12 5.08 38.16
CA MET A 137 19.81 3.91 37.31
C MET A 137 20.24 4.18 35.87
N VAL A 138 21.17 3.38 35.33
CA VAL A 138 21.66 3.47 33.95
C VAL A 138 21.31 2.20 33.18
N THR A 139 20.97 2.36 31.87
CA THR A 139 20.69 1.21 31.03
C THR A 139 21.99 0.50 30.66
N SER A 140 22.10 -0.79 30.97
CA SER A 140 23.26 -1.62 30.60
C SER A 140 23.02 -2.28 29.26
N GLU A 141 23.91 -2.02 28.28
CA GLU A 141 23.92 -2.62 26.93
C GLU A 141 24.88 -3.81 26.80
N GLY A 142 25.21 -4.47 27.89
CA GLY A 142 26.12 -5.62 27.88
C GLY A 142 25.47 -6.92 27.38
N SER A 143 26.25 -7.78 26.71
CA SER A 143 25.79 -8.99 26.00
C SER A 143 25.10 -10.07 26.86
N LYS A 144 24.98 -9.91 28.17
CA LYS A 144 24.35 -10.89 29.08
C LYS A 144 23.17 -10.36 29.90
N PHE A 145 22.92 -9.06 29.91
CA PHE A 145 21.80 -8.47 30.66
C PHE A 145 21.34 -7.17 30.03
N ARG A 146 20.06 -7.08 29.58
CA ARG A 146 19.38 -5.85 29.16
C ARG A 146 18.45 -5.39 30.27
N GLY A 147 18.86 -4.37 31.01
CA GLY A 147 18.07 -3.78 32.07
C GLY A 147 18.73 -2.57 32.70
N LYS A 148 17.96 -1.79 33.53
CA LYS A 148 18.54 -0.70 34.33
C LYS A 148 19.35 -1.29 35.48
N VAL A 149 20.60 -0.87 35.60
CA VAL A 149 21.50 -1.24 36.70
C VAL A 149 21.92 0.00 37.48
N PRO A 150 22.08 -0.07 38.81
CA PRO A 150 22.51 1.08 39.61
C PRO A 150 23.99 1.43 39.32
N ALA A 151 24.22 2.64 38.91
CA ALA A 151 25.56 3.24 38.79
C ALA A 151 25.87 4.04 40.05
N TRP A 152 26.78 3.53 40.85
CA TRP A 152 27.13 4.10 42.14
C TRP A 152 28.15 5.21 42.06
N ARG A 153 27.93 6.27 42.90
CA ARG A 153 28.89 7.37 43.11
C ARG A 153 29.07 7.63 44.62
N HIS A 154 30.24 8.14 45.00
CA HIS A 154 30.41 8.69 46.36
C HIS A 154 29.39 9.82 46.58
N ALA A 155 28.84 9.99 47.77
CA ALA A 155 27.94 11.09 48.07
C ALA A 155 28.53 12.45 47.68
N LYS A 156 29.80 12.71 48.01
CA LYS A 156 30.53 13.92 47.58
C LYS A 156 30.50 14.12 46.08
N CYS A 157 30.90 13.11 45.29
CA CYS A 157 30.93 13.16 43.84
C CYS A 157 29.55 13.29 43.19
N PHE A 158 28.52 12.83 43.87
CA PHE A 158 27.13 12.97 43.38
C PHE A 158 26.60 14.40 43.56
N PHE A 159 26.76 14.96 44.76
CA PHE A 159 26.27 16.30 45.05
C PHE A 159 27.08 17.38 44.33
N GLU A 160 28.35 17.19 44.04
CA GLU A 160 29.16 18.05 43.16
C GLU A 160 28.60 18.16 41.72
N LEU A 161 27.82 17.17 41.24
CA LEU A 161 27.16 17.21 39.93
C LEU A 161 25.87 18.03 39.92
N ASN A 162 25.37 18.46 41.10
CA ASN A 162 24.14 19.26 41.25
C ASN A 162 22.89 18.63 40.61
N TRP A 163 22.77 17.31 40.61
CA TRP A 163 21.68 16.56 40.01
C TRP A 163 20.45 16.44 40.91
N TRP A 164 20.60 16.63 42.23
CA TRP A 164 19.54 16.61 43.20
C TRP A 164 19.31 18.03 43.75
N LYS A 165 18.08 18.56 43.62
CA LYS A 165 17.70 19.93 44.01
C LYS A 165 16.63 20.00 45.06
N GLU A 166 16.11 18.86 45.48
CA GLU A 166 15.04 18.75 46.47
C GLU A 166 15.66 18.60 47.89
N PRO A 167 14.85 18.72 48.96
CA PRO A 167 15.32 18.46 50.31
C PRO A 167 15.97 17.09 50.44
N LEU A 168 17.02 16.95 51.26
CA LEU A 168 17.73 15.70 51.43
C LEU A 168 16.86 14.59 51.99
N GLU A 169 15.85 14.97 52.78
CA GLU A 169 14.85 14.08 53.37
C GLU A 169 13.98 13.36 52.31
N GLU A 170 13.85 13.91 51.11
CA GLU A 170 13.09 13.32 50.00
C GLU A 170 13.91 12.37 49.17
N LEU A 171 15.23 12.26 49.43
CA LEU A 171 16.10 11.33 48.66
C LEU A 171 15.83 9.88 49.14
N PRO A 172 15.36 8.98 48.23
CA PRO A 172 15.05 7.60 48.60
C PRO A 172 16.19 6.88 49.31
N GLY A 173 15.97 6.36 50.51
CA GLY A 173 16.95 5.74 51.38
C GLY A 173 17.59 6.69 52.42
N TRP A 174 17.19 7.97 52.48
CA TRP A 174 17.71 8.91 53.44
C TRP A 174 17.40 8.53 54.89
N GLU A 175 16.20 8.10 55.18
CA GLU A 175 15.78 7.66 56.53
C GLU A 175 16.48 6.38 57.02
N GLU A 176 17.01 5.57 56.07
CA GLU A 176 17.77 4.32 56.39
C GLU A 176 19.23 4.57 56.75
N LEU A 177 19.72 5.81 56.52
CA LEU A 177 21.08 6.19 56.86
C LEU A 177 21.23 6.42 58.40
N SER A 178 22.43 6.05 58.93
CA SER A 178 22.73 6.39 60.31
C SER A 178 22.75 7.94 60.51
N ILE A 179 22.40 8.40 61.70
CA ILE A 179 22.41 9.85 62.06
C ILE A 179 23.79 10.47 61.78
N LYS A 180 24.87 9.66 61.93
CA LYS A 180 26.24 10.08 61.61
C LYS A 180 26.42 10.29 60.08
N ASP A 181 25.88 9.39 59.28
CA ASP A 181 26.00 9.44 57.81
C ASP A 181 25.12 10.58 57.26
N GLN A 182 23.91 10.78 57.79
CA GLN A 182 23.07 11.90 57.44
C GLN A 182 23.73 13.25 57.71
N LYS A 183 24.38 13.40 58.87
CA LYS A 183 25.18 14.61 59.17
C LYS A 183 26.32 14.82 58.18
N THR A 184 27.04 13.76 57.87
CA THR A 184 28.16 13.80 56.89
C THR A 184 27.65 14.29 55.52
N VAL A 185 26.50 13.82 55.08
CA VAL A 185 25.92 14.26 53.80
C VAL A 185 25.39 15.70 53.87
N GLN A 186 24.77 16.11 55.00
CA GLN A 186 24.31 17.48 55.23
C GLN A 186 25.49 18.49 55.21
N GLU A 187 26.65 18.12 55.79
CA GLU A 187 27.87 18.92 55.75
C GLU A 187 28.48 19.01 54.37
N LEU A 188 28.27 18.01 53.49
CA LEU A 188 28.73 18.02 52.10
C LEU A 188 27.88 18.94 51.20
N VAL A 189 26.57 19.08 51.53
CA VAL A 189 25.63 19.86 50.72
C VAL A 189 25.60 21.33 51.19
N ASN A 190 25.75 21.59 52.51
CA ASN A 190 25.70 22.93 53.08
C ASN A 190 26.91 23.17 54.00
N PRO A 191 28.08 23.46 53.46
CA PRO A 191 29.25 23.76 54.27
C PRO A 191 29.10 25.14 54.89
N GLY A 192 28.58 25.23 56.15
CA GLY A 192 28.55 26.50 56.89
C GLY A 192 27.23 26.88 57.60
N ALA A 193 26.24 26.03 57.72
CA ALA A 193 25.01 26.34 58.50
C ALA A 193 25.15 25.88 59.98
N PRO A 194 24.85 26.73 60.97
CA PRO A 194 24.97 26.41 62.41
C PRO A 194 23.90 25.41 62.85
N VAL A 195 24.35 24.42 63.59
CA VAL A 195 23.50 23.34 64.15
C VAL A 195 22.60 23.91 65.26
N ALA A 196 21.27 23.94 65.06
CA ALA A 196 20.29 24.15 66.10
C ALA A 196 20.06 22.81 66.83
N LYS A 197 20.48 22.81 68.13
CA LYS A 197 20.11 21.78 69.12
C LYS A 197 18.68 22.01 69.62
N ASN A 198 17.85 20.97 69.58
CA ASN A 198 16.81 20.66 70.56
C ASN A 198 16.26 19.26 70.18
N VAL A 199 16.43 18.35 70.93
CA VAL A 199 16.29 17.52 72.13
C VAL A 199 14.81 17.42 72.59
N VAL A 200 14.36 16.17 72.60
CA VAL A 200 13.41 15.44 73.49
C VAL A 200 11.92 15.72 73.29
N SER A 201 10.99 14.84 73.31
CA SER A 201 10.83 13.46 73.77
C SER A 201 9.37 13.01 73.51
N LEU A 202 9.19 11.77 73.10
CA LEU A 202 8.15 10.80 73.58
C LEU A 202 6.76 11.26 74.06
N LYS A 203 5.67 10.89 73.44
CA LYS A 203 4.77 9.78 73.88
C LYS A 203 3.39 9.88 73.28
N GLU A 204 2.95 8.79 72.72
CA GLU A 204 1.69 8.05 72.90
C GLU A 204 0.34 8.75 72.70
N THR A 205 -0.37 8.12 71.76
CA THR A 205 -1.85 8.09 71.65
C THR A 205 -2.65 7.95 72.96
N PRO A 206 -3.94 8.30 73.10
CA PRO A 206 -4.96 7.56 72.41
C PRO A 206 -6.30 8.29 72.07
N LYS A 207 -7.06 7.61 71.18
CA LYS A 207 -8.52 7.59 71.01
C LYS A 207 -9.46 8.38 72.00
N HIS A 208 -10.46 9.08 71.46
CA HIS A 208 -11.89 8.75 71.53
C HIS A 208 -12.82 9.89 71.02
N LYS A 209 -13.78 9.44 70.19
CA LYS A 209 -15.24 9.65 70.24
C LYS A 209 -15.85 11.06 70.64
N GLY A 210 -16.68 11.48 69.68
CA GLY A 210 -18.07 11.69 70.10
C GLY A 210 -18.71 13.04 69.86
N THR A 211 -19.73 13.03 69.10
CA THR A 211 -21.09 13.56 69.23
C THR A 211 -21.37 15.03 68.90
N LYS A 212 -22.20 15.17 67.88
CA LYS A 212 -23.53 15.85 67.78
C LYS A 212 -23.76 17.23 68.33
N ARG A 213 -24.29 18.11 67.51
CA ARG A 213 -25.63 18.78 67.54
C ARG A 213 -25.55 20.15 66.90
N LYS A 214 -26.39 20.39 65.86
CA LYS A 214 -27.75 20.99 65.82
C LYS A 214 -27.83 22.51 66.05
N GLY A 215 -28.54 23.12 65.16
CA GLY A 215 -29.31 24.40 65.32
C GLY A 215 -29.23 25.20 64.00
N LYS A 216 -30.24 25.20 63.17
CA LYS A 216 -31.54 25.88 63.14
C LYS A 216 -31.40 27.35 62.84
N GLU A 217 -32.00 27.70 61.73
CA GLU A 217 -33.18 28.53 61.43
C GLU A 217 -32.85 30.01 61.35
N GLN A 218 -33.42 30.88 60.58
CA GLN A 218 -34.70 31.05 59.87
C GLN A 218 -34.51 32.27 58.96
N ASP A 219 -35.16 32.38 57.91
CA ASP A 219 -36.36 33.06 57.35
C ASP A 219 -36.03 34.45 56.87
N GLU A 220 -36.67 35.10 56.01
CA GLU A 220 -37.91 35.12 55.28
C GLU A 220 -37.88 36.17 54.15
N GLN A 221 -38.63 35.89 53.08
CA GLN A 221 -39.68 36.73 52.42
C GLN A 221 -39.21 38.04 51.74
N SER A 222 -39.77 38.55 50.73
CA SER A 222 -40.98 38.30 49.90
C SER A 222 -40.88 39.20 48.63
N ALA A 223 -41.33 38.79 47.58
CA ALA A 223 -42.60 38.95 46.87
C ALA A 223 -42.75 40.22 45.96
N THR A 224 -43.48 39.89 44.91
CA THR A 224 -44.34 40.64 44.00
C THR A 224 -43.66 41.35 42.81
N GLY A 225 -44.09 41.28 41.61
CA GLY A 225 -45.37 40.89 41.02
C GLY A 225 -45.57 41.74 39.75
N GLY A 226 -46.23 41.25 38.74
CA GLY A 226 -46.99 42.06 37.81
C GLY A 226 -46.59 42.06 36.33
N GLN A 227 -47.13 41.17 35.56
CA GLN A 227 -48.14 41.36 34.47
C GLN A 227 -47.72 42.09 33.17
N ILE A 228 -47.72 41.32 32.10
CA ILE A 228 -48.48 41.37 30.83
C ILE A 228 -48.50 42.70 30.02
N LYS A 229 -48.06 42.61 28.76
CA LYS A 229 -48.92 42.82 27.54
C LYS A 229 -48.26 42.55 26.17
N ARG A 230 -49.09 42.04 25.28
CA ARG A 230 -48.91 41.71 23.88
C ARG A 230 -48.61 42.91 22.99
N GLY A 231 -47.93 42.67 21.84
CA GLY A 231 -48.04 43.54 20.67
C GLY A 231 -47.07 43.35 19.51
N ARG A 232 -47.50 42.63 18.49
CA ARG A 232 -47.35 42.82 17.03
C ARG A 232 -46.03 43.22 16.41
N LYS A 233 -45.66 42.32 15.45
CA LYS A 233 -44.98 42.50 14.15
C LYS A 233 -44.57 43.90 13.67
N LYS A 234 -43.27 43.97 13.24
CA LYS A 234 -42.89 44.58 11.96
C LYS A 234 -41.50 44.12 11.54
N GLU A 235 -41.37 43.67 10.26
CA GLU A 235 -40.10 43.50 9.57
C GLU A 235 -39.40 44.84 9.37
N VAL A 236 -38.09 44.87 9.62
CA VAL A 236 -37.18 45.85 8.97
C VAL A 236 -35.82 45.21 8.84
N GLN A 237 -35.33 45.25 7.59
CA GLN A 237 -33.93 44.96 7.23
C GLN A 237 -32.99 45.94 7.92
N LEU A 238 -31.82 45.46 8.37
CA LEU A 238 -30.67 46.33 8.63
C LEU A 238 -29.35 45.53 8.49
N GLU A 239 -28.42 46.17 7.87
CA GLU A 239 -27.05 45.75 7.59
C GLU A 239 -26.17 45.67 8.87
N PRO A 240 -24.88 45.17 8.77
CA PRO A 240 -24.20 44.59 9.90
C PRO A 240 -23.42 45.64 10.74
N GLU A 241 -23.68 45.67 12.02
CA GLU A 241 -22.85 46.40 12.99
C GLU A 241 -21.83 45.49 13.69
N ASN A 242 -20.64 46.03 13.82
CA ASN A 242 -19.49 45.57 14.58
C ASN A 242 -19.84 45.02 15.96
N VAL A 243 -19.64 43.74 16.19
CA VAL A 243 -19.64 43.13 17.52
C VAL A 243 -18.21 42.94 18.00
N LYS A 244 -17.85 43.65 19.06
CA LYS A 244 -16.61 43.52 19.82
C LYS A 244 -16.48 42.10 20.35
N LEU A 245 -15.35 41.44 20.02
CA LEU A 245 -14.93 40.15 20.56
C LEU A 245 -14.71 40.25 22.10
N VAL A 246 -15.47 39.47 22.84
CA VAL A 246 -15.24 39.15 24.25
C VAL A 246 -14.41 37.85 24.35
N PRO A 247 -13.43 37.76 25.28
CA PRO A 247 -12.42 36.69 25.22
C PRO A 247 -12.96 35.29 25.50
N ASP A 248 -12.48 34.34 24.67
CA ASP A 248 -12.92 32.95 24.47
C ASP A 248 -12.62 31.95 25.61
N LYS A 249 -12.16 32.42 26.78
CA LYS A 249 -11.82 31.56 27.94
C LYS A 249 -13.05 30.96 28.66
N GLN A 250 -14.22 31.55 28.54
CA GLN A 250 -15.44 31.01 29.16
C GLN A 250 -16.08 29.90 28.35
N LYS A 251 -16.06 29.97 27.00
CA LYS A 251 -16.62 28.92 26.14
C LYS A 251 -15.87 27.59 26.23
N GLY A 252 -14.55 27.59 26.39
CA GLY A 252 -13.72 26.38 26.52
C GLY A 252 -14.05 25.58 27.80
N ASN A 253 -14.31 26.25 28.90
CA ASN A 253 -14.61 25.60 30.18
C ASN A 253 -16.04 25.01 30.22
N ASP A 254 -16.98 25.63 29.52
CA ASP A 254 -18.35 25.13 29.42
C ASP A 254 -18.44 23.88 28.51
N ASN A 255 -17.68 23.80 27.45
CA ASN A 255 -17.61 22.61 26.60
C ASN A 255 -17.00 21.41 27.33
N ILE A 256 -15.99 21.61 28.18
CA ILE A 256 -15.39 20.55 29.01
C ILE A 256 -16.41 20.00 30.01
N LYS A 257 -17.16 20.88 30.67
CA LYS A 257 -18.23 20.48 31.60
C LYS A 257 -19.37 19.73 30.90
N GLN A 258 -19.76 20.17 29.71
CA GLN A 258 -20.78 19.49 28.92
C GLN A 258 -20.32 18.10 28.46
N LEU A 259 -19.04 17.95 28.04
CA LEU A 259 -18.46 16.65 27.68
C LEU A 259 -18.39 15.69 28.89
N GLU A 260 -18.05 16.21 30.07
CA GLU A 260 -18.09 15.45 31.33
C GLU A 260 -19.50 14.94 31.66
N ILE A 261 -20.50 15.81 31.59
CA ILE A 261 -21.89 15.46 31.82
C ILE A 261 -22.35 14.40 30.81
N GLN A 262 -22.03 14.58 29.53
CA GLN A 262 -22.36 13.63 28.48
C GLN A 262 -21.69 12.26 28.73
N SER A 263 -20.39 12.25 29.06
CA SER A 263 -19.64 11.02 29.34
C SER A 263 -20.23 10.26 30.50
N LYS A 264 -20.53 10.95 31.62
CA LYS A 264 -21.15 10.34 32.79
C LYS A 264 -22.56 9.80 32.51
N ALA A 265 -23.37 10.54 31.75
CA ALA A 265 -24.71 10.09 31.33
C ALA A 265 -24.63 8.82 30.47
N LEU A 266 -23.72 8.80 29.46
CA LEU A 266 -23.52 7.63 28.61
C LEU A 266 -23.09 6.38 29.39
N TRP A 267 -22.13 6.56 30.29
CA TRP A 267 -21.66 5.45 31.12
C TRP A 267 -22.70 4.96 32.13
N THR A 268 -23.50 5.86 32.69
CA THR A 268 -24.64 5.47 33.56
C THR A 268 -25.61 4.56 32.79
N ILE A 269 -25.96 4.93 31.54
CA ILE A 269 -26.81 4.07 30.69
C ILE A 269 -26.17 2.72 30.44
N LYS A 270 -24.87 2.68 30.07
CA LYS A 270 -24.13 1.44 29.82
C LYS A 270 -24.09 0.52 31.04
N ASP A 271 -23.83 1.06 32.22
CA ASP A 271 -23.78 0.30 33.47
C ASP A 271 -25.16 -0.24 33.86
N GLU A 272 -26.21 0.57 33.69
CA GLU A 272 -27.58 0.13 33.96
C GLU A 272 -28.06 -0.92 32.95
N LEU A 273 -27.73 -0.79 31.65
CA LEU A 273 -27.99 -1.82 30.64
C LEU A 273 -27.26 -3.12 30.97
N LYS A 274 -26.02 -3.05 31.42
CA LYS A 274 -25.23 -4.22 31.84
C LYS A 274 -25.86 -4.96 33.01
N LYS A 275 -26.48 -4.22 33.91
CA LYS A 275 -27.06 -4.75 35.15
C LYS A 275 -28.47 -5.33 34.98
N ASN A 276 -29.27 -4.70 34.13
CA ASN A 276 -30.72 -4.92 34.12
C ASN A 276 -31.25 -5.48 32.77
N VAL A 277 -30.44 -5.55 31.69
CA VAL A 277 -30.92 -5.91 30.33
C VAL A 277 -30.08 -7.04 29.78
N ASP A 278 -30.72 -8.10 29.33
CA ASP A 278 -30.02 -9.24 28.73
C ASP A 278 -29.70 -9.04 27.26
N THR A 279 -28.99 -10.02 26.66
CA THR A 279 -28.50 -9.92 25.28
C THR A 279 -29.64 -9.99 24.24
N SER A 280 -30.75 -10.70 24.55
CA SER A 280 -31.91 -10.79 23.64
C SER A 280 -32.68 -9.49 23.63
N GLU A 281 -32.98 -8.93 24.80
CA GLU A 281 -33.61 -7.61 24.93
C GLU A 281 -32.79 -6.49 24.25
N LEU A 282 -31.44 -6.55 24.30
CA LEU A 282 -30.59 -5.59 23.58
C LEU A 282 -30.74 -5.70 22.07
N ARG A 283 -30.86 -6.92 21.50
CA ARG A 283 -31.09 -7.13 20.07
C ARG A 283 -32.46 -6.64 19.65
N GLU A 284 -33.49 -7.01 20.38
CA GLU A 284 -34.87 -6.58 20.13
C GLU A 284 -34.99 -5.06 20.14
N MET A 285 -34.38 -4.37 21.13
CA MET A 285 -34.33 -2.92 21.17
C MET A 285 -33.64 -2.33 19.92
N LEU A 286 -32.55 -2.93 19.44
CA LEU A 286 -31.86 -2.46 18.24
C LEU A 286 -32.70 -2.66 17.00
N GLU A 287 -33.38 -3.80 16.89
CA GLU A 287 -34.27 -4.15 15.78
C GLU A 287 -35.44 -3.17 15.69
N GLU A 288 -36.12 -2.89 16.84
CA GLU A 288 -37.22 -1.94 16.93
C GLU A 288 -36.85 -0.50 16.51
N ASN A 289 -35.56 -0.18 16.57
CA ASN A 289 -35.01 1.13 16.18
C ASN A 289 -34.29 1.08 14.83
N GLY A 290 -34.38 -0.02 14.06
CA GLY A 290 -33.75 -0.19 12.76
C GLY A 290 -32.22 -0.15 12.81
N GLN A 291 -31.62 -0.61 13.91
CA GLN A 291 -30.17 -0.63 14.11
C GLN A 291 -29.59 -2.03 13.90
N ASP A 292 -28.28 -2.12 13.62
CA ASP A 292 -27.59 -3.40 13.45
C ASP A 292 -27.61 -4.26 14.74
N THR A 293 -28.12 -5.46 14.65
CA THR A 293 -28.25 -6.42 15.76
C THR A 293 -27.07 -7.39 15.86
N SER A 294 -26.07 -7.29 14.98
CA SER A 294 -24.89 -8.16 14.96
C SER A 294 -23.85 -7.75 16.02
N GLY A 295 -22.99 -8.70 16.42
CA GLY A 295 -21.86 -8.46 17.31
C GLY A 295 -22.01 -9.07 18.70
N SER A 296 -21.02 -8.77 19.58
CA SER A 296 -21.03 -9.23 20.96
C SER A 296 -21.98 -8.42 21.82
N GLU A 297 -22.35 -8.95 23.00
CA GLU A 297 -23.13 -8.21 24.00
C GLU A 297 -22.57 -6.81 24.29
N TYR A 298 -21.25 -6.67 24.32
CA TYR A 298 -20.60 -5.37 24.47
C TYR A 298 -20.96 -4.42 23.33
N ASP A 299 -20.90 -4.90 22.09
CA ASP A 299 -21.17 -4.07 20.90
C ASP A 299 -22.66 -3.67 20.82
N LEU A 300 -23.55 -4.60 21.20
CA LEU A 300 -25.00 -4.33 21.28
C LEU A 300 -25.31 -3.24 22.32
N ARG A 301 -24.72 -3.37 23.51
CA ARG A 301 -24.89 -2.39 24.61
C ARG A 301 -24.34 -1.01 24.23
N GLU A 302 -23.20 -0.93 23.55
CA GLU A 302 -22.66 0.32 23.04
C GLU A 302 -23.64 1.03 22.10
N ARG A 303 -24.22 0.30 21.15
CA ARG A 303 -25.21 0.84 20.20
C ARG A 303 -26.51 1.23 20.88
N CYS A 304 -27.03 0.42 21.80
CA CYS A 304 -28.19 0.78 22.57
C CYS A 304 -27.96 2.06 23.38
N ALA A 305 -26.85 2.17 24.09
CA ALA A 305 -26.54 3.34 24.90
C ALA A 305 -26.38 4.61 24.06
N ASP A 306 -25.74 4.52 22.87
CA ASP A 306 -25.65 5.64 21.93
C ASP A 306 -27.03 6.08 21.45
N GLY A 307 -27.88 5.13 21.03
CA GLY A 307 -29.23 5.41 20.58
C GLY A 307 -30.14 5.97 21.67
N MET A 308 -30.05 5.41 22.86
CA MET A 308 -30.81 5.89 24.02
C MET A 308 -30.46 7.35 24.37
N LEU A 309 -29.19 7.72 24.33
CA LEU A 309 -28.76 9.07 24.72
C LEU A 309 -28.90 10.08 23.57
N PHE A 310 -28.49 9.71 22.33
CA PHE A 310 -28.39 10.64 21.22
C PHE A 310 -29.47 10.46 20.13
N GLY A 311 -30.28 9.40 20.19
CA GLY A 311 -31.27 9.02 19.18
C GLY A 311 -30.78 7.95 18.22
N ALA A 312 -31.70 7.26 17.54
CA ALA A 312 -31.40 6.23 16.57
C ALA A 312 -30.63 6.82 15.36
N LEU A 313 -29.66 6.06 14.85
CA LEU A 313 -28.88 6.48 13.67
C LEU A 313 -29.70 6.25 12.39
N GLY A 314 -29.67 7.22 11.49
CA GLY A 314 -30.11 7.03 10.12
C GLY A 314 -29.17 6.14 9.31
N PRO A 315 -29.60 5.64 8.13
CA PRO A 315 -28.75 4.86 7.26
C PRO A 315 -27.62 5.70 6.66
N CYS A 316 -26.56 5.04 6.22
CA CYS A 316 -25.48 5.69 5.49
C CYS A 316 -26.00 6.36 4.22
N PRO A 317 -25.70 7.65 3.96
CA PRO A 317 -26.16 8.35 2.76
C PRO A 317 -25.55 7.81 1.46
N THR A 318 -24.42 7.08 1.57
CA THR A 318 -23.70 6.56 0.39
C THR A 318 -24.17 5.17 -0.03
N CYS A 319 -24.39 4.26 0.93
CA CYS A 319 -24.72 2.85 0.63
C CYS A 319 -25.91 2.30 1.40
N SER A 320 -26.63 3.16 2.15
CA SER A 320 -27.74 2.80 3.02
C SER A 320 -27.40 1.76 4.12
N GLY A 321 -26.13 1.43 4.31
CA GLY A 321 -25.66 0.51 5.34
C GLY A 321 -25.73 1.10 6.76
N PRO A 322 -25.62 0.26 7.80
CA PRO A 322 -25.68 0.73 9.19
C PRO A 322 -24.42 1.52 9.57
N LEU A 323 -24.61 2.56 10.38
CA LEU A 323 -23.54 3.34 10.96
C LEU A 323 -23.21 2.84 12.36
N GLU A 324 -21.93 2.86 12.73
CA GLU A 324 -21.42 2.46 14.04
C GLU A 324 -20.42 3.48 14.56
N PHE A 325 -20.48 3.81 15.85
CA PHE A 325 -19.51 4.67 16.50
C PHE A 325 -18.20 3.91 16.76
N HIS A 326 -17.10 4.36 16.15
CA HIS A 326 -15.80 3.76 16.35
C HIS A 326 -14.68 4.80 16.17
N GLY A 327 -13.71 4.84 17.08
CA GLY A 327 -12.53 5.70 16.96
C GLY A 327 -12.84 7.21 16.90
N GLY A 328 -13.82 7.70 17.66
CA GLY A 328 -14.18 9.13 17.74
C GLY A 328 -15.04 9.64 16.57
N GLN A 329 -15.57 8.74 15.74
CA GLN A 329 -16.47 9.07 14.62
C GLN A 329 -17.43 7.93 14.31
N TYR A 330 -18.52 8.20 13.60
CA TYR A 330 -19.42 7.18 13.07
C TYR A 330 -18.89 6.70 11.73
N ARG A 331 -18.77 5.39 11.56
CA ARG A 331 -18.32 4.73 10.33
C ARG A 331 -19.39 3.83 9.78
N CYS A 332 -19.52 3.78 8.46
CA CYS A 332 -20.39 2.83 7.80
C CYS A 332 -19.82 1.41 7.85
N ARG A 333 -20.67 0.41 8.15
CA ARG A 333 -20.34 -1.02 8.09
C ARG A 333 -20.83 -1.71 6.83
N GLY A 334 -21.57 -1.00 5.97
CA GLY A 334 -22.04 -1.48 4.69
C GLY A 334 -20.95 -1.61 3.65
N ASN A 335 -21.37 -2.01 2.46
CA ASN A 335 -20.51 -2.14 1.30
C ASN A 335 -21.05 -1.22 0.18
N LEU A 336 -20.16 -0.66 -0.64
CA LEU A 336 -20.53 0.03 -1.88
C LEU A 336 -21.00 -0.97 -2.93
N SER A 337 -20.31 -2.11 -2.97
CA SER A 337 -20.60 -3.25 -3.84
C SER A 337 -20.10 -4.54 -3.18
N GLU A 338 -20.19 -5.65 -3.89
CA GLU A 338 -19.58 -6.91 -3.49
C GLU A 338 -18.02 -6.88 -3.50
N TRP A 339 -17.43 -5.85 -4.09
CA TRP A 339 -15.97 -5.68 -4.20
C TRP A 339 -15.38 -4.69 -3.20
N SER A 340 -16.20 -3.78 -2.66
CA SER A 340 -15.70 -2.64 -1.90
C SER A 340 -16.51 -2.37 -0.64
N LYS A 341 -15.82 -2.10 0.46
CA LYS A 341 -16.45 -1.57 1.67
C LYS A 341 -16.80 -0.10 1.51
N CYS A 342 -17.88 0.32 2.14
CA CYS A 342 -18.20 1.73 2.26
C CYS A 342 -17.23 2.41 3.22
N THR A 343 -16.63 3.51 2.79
CA THR A 343 -15.67 4.30 3.56
C THR A 343 -16.29 5.52 4.22
N TYR A 344 -17.60 5.69 4.12
CA TYR A 344 -18.29 6.86 4.69
C TYR A 344 -18.05 6.95 6.19
N THR A 345 -17.60 8.13 6.64
CA THR A 345 -17.40 8.47 8.04
C THR A 345 -17.94 9.86 8.32
N THR A 346 -18.49 10.08 9.51
CA THR A 346 -19.00 11.37 9.93
C THR A 346 -18.93 11.51 11.45
N ARG A 347 -18.78 12.75 11.94
CA ARG A 347 -18.98 13.09 13.35
C ARG A 347 -20.41 13.56 13.64
N SER A 348 -21.15 13.94 12.62
CA SER A 348 -22.52 14.43 12.74
C SER A 348 -23.46 13.57 11.88
N PRO A 349 -23.74 12.32 12.31
CA PRO A 349 -24.65 11.45 11.58
C PRO A 349 -26.07 12.00 11.61
N GLU A 350 -26.84 11.72 10.58
CA GLU A 350 -28.28 11.92 10.62
C GLU A 350 -28.89 11.00 11.68
N ARG A 351 -29.83 11.56 12.48
CA ARG A 351 -30.54 10.84 13.53
C ARG A 351 -32.02 10.80 13.21
N LEU A 352 -32.61 9.62 13.38
CA LEU A 352 -34.04 9.46 13.19
C LEU A 352 -34.80 10.24 14.26
N GLN A 353 -35.88 10.90 13.88
CA GLN A 353 -36.71 11.65 14.78
C GLN A 353 -37.57 10.72 15.64
N GLY A 354 -37.75 11.07 16.92
CA GLY A 354 -38.62 10.35 17.82
C GLY A 354 -37.95 9.84 19.08
N LYS A 355 -38.75 9.10 19.87
CA LYS A 355 -38.26 8.40 21.08
C LYS A 355 -37.55 7.11 20.65
N TRP A 356 -36.48 6.75 21.36
CA TRP A 356 -35.91 5.41 21.29
C TRP A 356 -36.93 4.39 21.76
N LYS A 357 -37.25 3.40 20.94
CA LYS A 357 -38.24 2.37 21.21
C LYS A 357 -37.64 1.28 22.08
N ILE A 358 -38.48 0.64 22.90
CA ILE A 358 -38.22 -0.58 23.64
C ILE A 358 -39.17 -1.66 23.13
N PRO A 359 -38.89 -2.97 23.28
CA PRO A 359 -39.82 -4.03 22.89
C PRO A 359 -41.19 -3.84 23.56
N GLU A 360 -42.26 -3.99 22.78
CA GLU A 360 -43.63 -3.75 23.27
C GLU A 360 -43.98 -4.69 24.41
N ASP A 361 -43.59 -5.97 24.33
CA ASP A 361 -43.85 -7.01 25.30
C ASP A 361 -42.82 -7.11 26.45
N SER A 362 -41.83 -6.18 26.48
CA SER A 362 -40.79 -6.21 27.52
C SER A 362 -41.37 -6.02 28.94
N ASP A 363 -41.16 -7.01 29.84
CA ASP A 363 -41.48 -6.89 31.24
C ASP A 363 -40.42 -6.22 32.08
N ASN A 364 -39.33 -5.76 31.45
CA ASN A 364 -38.21 -5.16 32.12
C ASN A 364 -38.58 -3.81 32.78
N SER A 365 -38.60 -3.81 34.09
CA SER A 365 -38.97 -2.64 34.89
C SER A 365 -38.06 -1.43 34.68
N TYR A 366 -36.76 -1.67 34.44
CA TYR A 366 -35.80 -0.61 34.15
C TYR A 366 -36.12 0.06 32.81
N LEU A 367 -36.30 -0.72 31.74
CA LEU A 367 -36.62 -0.22 30.41
C LEU A 367 -37.93 0.56 30.38
N LYS A 368 -39.00 0.04 31.04
CA LYS A 368 -40.28 0.74 31.15
C LYS A 368 -40.16 2.09 31.87
N LYS A 369 -39.38 2.15 32.97
CA LYS A 369 -39.12 3.38 33.70
C LYS A 369 -38.31 4.37 32.88
N TRP A 370 -37.23 3.89 32.24
CA TRP A 370 -36.38 4.71 31.40
C TRP A 370 -37.17 5.29 30.22
N TYR A 371 -37.99 4.48 29.52
CA TYR A 371 -38.82 4.91 28.38
C TYR A 371 -39.74 6.07 28.72
N LYS A 372 -40.37 6.03 29.91
CA LYS A 372 -41.20 7.13 30.40
C LYS A 372 -40.45 8.41 30.69
N SER A 373 -39.18 8.33 31.10
CA SER A 373 -38.34 9.46 31.46
C SER A 373 -37.58 10.11 30.31
N GLN A 374 -37.53 9.47 29.15
CA GLN A 374 -36.71 9.96 28.04
C GLN A 374 -37.23 11.25 27.42
N LYS A 375 -36.32 12.18 27.08
CA LYS A 375 -36.61 13.39 26.33
C LYS A 375 -36.81 13.08 24.83
N VAL A 376 -37.77 13.73 24.19
CA VAL A 376 -37.99 13.59 22.74
C VAL A 376 -36.88 14.25 21.95
N LYS A 377 -36.45 15.47 22.34
CA LYS A 377 -35.32 16.16 21.70
C LYS A 377 -34.03 15.69 22.33
N LYS A 378 -33.24 14.96 21.54
CA LYS A 378 -31.93 14.47 21.93
C LYS A 378 -30.83 15.52 21.69
N GLU A 379 -29.77 15.46 22.50
CA GLU A 379 -28.62 16.35 22.36
C GLU A 379 -27.65 15.79 21.32
N LYS A 380 -26.86 16.68 20.69
CA LYS A 380 -25.79 16.24 19.79
C LYS A 380 -24.65 15.66 20.60
N ARG A 381 -24.00 14.62 20.06
CA ARG A 381 -22.79 14.05 20.66
C ARG A 381 -21.63 15.04 20.51
N LEU A 382 -20.92 15.31 21.60
CA LEU A 382 -19.69 16.09 21.67
C LEU A 382 -18.47 15.17 21.65
N PHE A 383 -17.36 15.64 21.10
CA PHE A 383 -16.12 14.87 20.96
C PHE A 383 -14.96 15.57 21.69
N SER A 384 -14.07 14.79 22.28
CA SER A 384 -12.92 15.28 23.05
C SER A 384 -11.90 16.07 22.20
N THR A 385 -11.82 15.80 20.91
CA THR A 385 -10.93 16.50 19.96
C THR A 385 -11.42 17.89 19.56
N GLU A 386 -12.63 18.27 19.91
CA GLU A 386 -13.20 19.61 19.65
C GLU A 386 -12.93 20.60 20.77
N LEU A 387 -12.22 20.19 21.81
CA LEU A 387 -11.84 21.09 22.90
C LEU A 387 -10.72 22.04 22.46
N PRO A 388 -10.84 23.36 22.71
CA PRO A 388 -9.78 24.31 22.38
C PRO A 388 -8.48 23.91 23.08
N ARG A 389 -7.41 23.83 22.31
CA ARG A 389 -6.05 23.84 22.89
C ARG A 389 -5.88 25.12 23.69
N ALA A 390 -5.29 25.03 24.88
CA ALA A 390 -4.77 26.20 25.58
C ALA A 390 -3.73 26.87 24.66
N GLU A 391 -4.16 27.93 23.99
CA GLU A 391 -3.30 28.69 23.07
C GLU A 391 -2.17 29.33 23.87
N LYS A 392 -0.94 28.85 23.65
CA LYS A 392 0.24 29.68 23.77
C LYS A 392 0.49 30.33 22.41
N ARG A 393 0.34 31.65 22.40
CA ARG A 393 0.60 32.56 21.28
C ARG A 393 1.82 32.15 20.45
N SER A 394 1.65 31.94 19.16
CA SER A 394 2.56 32.39 18.11
C SER A 394 1.81 32.38 16.76
N GLU A 395 0.96 33.35 16.54
CA GLU A 395 0.63 33.81 15.20
C GLU A 395 1.85 34.63 14.69
N ASN A 396 2.76 33.98 13.97
CA ASN A 396 3.65 34.64 13.00
C ASN A 396 4.63 33.62 12.38
N SER A 397 4.14 32.53 11.80
CA SER A 397 5.04 31.67 11.00
C SER A 397 4.43 30.99 9.76
N GLU A 398 3.21 31.34 9.34
CA GLU A 398 2.64 30.72 8.12
C GLU A 398 2.89 31.47 6.80
N LYS A 399 3.68 32.54 6.81
CA LYS A 399 4.08 33.28 5.60
C LYS A 399 5.57 33.22 5.24
N LYS A 400 6.34 32.30 5.85
CA LYS A 400 7.79 32.14 5.54
C LYS A 400 8.25 30.67 5.48
N LYS A 401 7.44 29.78 4.88
CA LYS A 401 7.81 28.36 4.68
C LYS A 401 7.70 27.94 3.21
N LEU A 402 8.14 28.77 2.32
CA LEU A 402 8.25 28.45 0.88
C LEU A 402 9.63 28.76 0.29
N GLU A 403 10.63 29.13 1.11
CA GLU A 403 12.02 29.22 0.64
C GLU A 403 12.93 28.76 1.78
N GLY A 404 13.50 27.57 1.64
CA GLY A 404 14.52 27.04 2.54
C GLY A 404 14.32 25.56 2.87
N LYS A 405 14.53 24.66 1.89
CA LYS A 405 14.71 23.23 2.18
C LYS A 405 15.98 23.05 3.00
N ALA A 406 15.83 22.68 4.26
CA ALA A 406 16.93 22.23 5.09
C ALA A 406 17.49 20.91 4.53
N GLN A 407 18.71 20.95 4.08
CA GLN A 407 19.56 19.87 3.58
C GLN A 407 20.10 19.03 4.76
N GLY A 408 19.27 18.29 5.50
CA GLY A 408 19.80 17.69 6.72
C GLY A 408 19.19 16.36 7.19
N SER A 409 18.15 15.83 6.55
CA SER A 409 17.49 14.62 7.09
C SER A 409 17.00 13.61 6.03
N ALA A 410 17.55 13.62 4.84
CA ALA A 410 17.07 12.79 3.74
C ALA A 410 17.20 11.27 3.99
N LEU A 411 18.19 10.85 4.81
CA LEU A 411 18.46 9.44 5.15
C LEU A 411 18.38 9.16 6.66
N GLU A 412 17.64 9.98 7.41
CA GLU A 412 17.54 9.81 8.86
C GLU A 412 16.99 8.42 9.24
N GLY A 413 17.76 7.70 10.06
CA GLY A 413 17.42 6.35 10.52
C GLY A 413 17.78 5.20 9.58
N LEU A 414 18.27 5.47 8.36
CA LEU A 414 18.67 4.44 7.40
C LEU A 414 20.09 3.92 7.72
N LYS A 415 20.24 2.59 7.83
CA LYS A 415 21.50 1.88 8.02
C LYS A 415 21.90 1.14 6.75
N VAL A 416 22.94 1.58 6.08
CA VAL A 416 23.38 1.02 4.78
C VAL A 416 24.75 0.36 4.92
N ALA A 417 24.95 -0.74 4.21
CA ALA A 417 26.29 -1.25 3.89
C ALA A 417 26.57 -0.98 2.39
N ILE A 418 27.80 -0.68 2.04
CA ILE A 418 28.20 -0.44 0.63
C ILE A 418 29.28 -1.43 0.25
N VAL A 419 29.06 -2.15 -0.84
CA VAL A 419 30.03 -3.04 -1.47
C VAL A 419 30.52 -2.40 -2.76
N GLY A 420 31.84 -2.19 -2.84
CA GLY A 420 32.53 -1.47 -3.91
C GLY A 420 33.30 -0.25 -3.36
N LYS A 421 34.60 -0.22 -3.62
CA LYS A 421 35.49 0.84 -3.08
C LYS A 421 35.17 2.23 -3.61
N GLU A 422 34.84 2.35 -4.88
CA GLU A 422 34.53 3.62 -5.53
C GLU A 422 33.18 4.18 -5.03
N ILE A 423 32.16 3.35 -4.98
CA ILE A 423 30.83 3.72 -4.46
C ILE A 423 30.94 4.14 -2.99
N GLN A 424 31.69 3.38 -2.19
CA GLN A 424 31.90 3.70 -0.79
C GLN A 424 32.61 5.05 -0.61
N ALA A 425 33.64 5.34 -1.40
CA ALA A 425 34.36 6.62 -1.33
C ALA A 425 33.43 7.80 -1.68
N LYS A 426 32.57 7.65 -2.69
CA LYS A 426 31.61 8.66 -3.15
C LYS A 426 30.54 8.96 -2.09
N TRP A 427 29.96 7.94 -1.49
CA TRP A 427 28.77 8.09 -0.64
C TRP A 427 29.06 8.19 0.87
N LYS A 428 30.23 7.81 1.34
CA LYS A 428 30.59 7.75 2.77
C LYS A 428 30.39 9.08 3.53
N ARG A 429 30.66 10.21 2.89
CA ARG A 429 30.46 11.54 3.48
C ARG A 429 29.00 11.97 3.35
N LEU A 430 28.43 11.84 2.16
CA LEU A 430 27.08 12.27 1.84
C LEU A 430 26.02 11.58 2.72
N ILE A 431 26.11 10.26 2.93
CA ILE A 431 25.17 9.52 3.79
C ILE A 431 25.16 10.09 5.21
N ARG A 432 26.33 10.38 5.78
CA ARG A 432 26.45 10.94 7.14
C ARG A 432 25.89 12.36 7.24
N ASP A 433 26.16 13.18 6.23
CA ASP A 433 25.76 14.60 6.20
C ASP A 433 24.21 14.76 6.15
N VAL A 434 23.49 13.72 5.75
CA VAL A 434 22.01 13.68 5.67
C VAL A 434 21.35 12.71 6.66
N GLY A 435 22.06 12.34 7.73
CA GLY A 435 21.49 11.59 8.86
C GLY A 435 21.47 10.06 8.71
N GLY A 436 22.05 9.49 7.64
CA GLY A 436 22.19 8.04 7.45
C GLY A 436 23.40 7.44 8.17
N GLN A 437 23.37 6.13 8.42
CA GLN A 437 24.47 5.37 9.04
C GLN A 437 25.09 4.39 8.05
N LEU A 438 26.40 4.52 7.80
CA LEU A 438 27.16 3.56 7.00
C LEU A 438 27.81 2.51 7.90
N LEU A 439 27.38 1.25 7.76
CA LEU A 439 27.94 0.10 8.47
C LEU A 439 29.05 -0.55 7.64
N LYS A 440 30.10 -1.01 8.29
CA LYS A 440 31.26 -1.67 7.63
C LYS A 440 31.02 -3.15 7.34
N GLU A 441 30.19 -3.80 8.13
CA GLU A 441 29.88 -5.22 8.06
C GLU A 441 28.39 -5.42 7.78
N ILE A 442 28.06 -6.47 7.04
CA ILE A 442 26.69 -6.84 6.73
C ILE A 442 26.14 -7.65 7.90
N THR A 443 25.43 -6.98 8.78
CA THR A 443 24.79 -7.52 9.98
C THR A 443 23.26 -7.41 9.87
N PRO A 444 22.47 -8.11 10.70
CA PRO A 444 21.01 -8.01 10.68
C PRO A 444 20.44 -6.60 10.90
N GLU A 445 21.29 -5.65 11.29
CA GLU A 445 20.90 -4.25 11.48
C GLU A 445 20.95 -3.41 10.20
N VAL A 446 21.51 -3.94 9.10
CA VAL A 446 21.61 -3.27 7.81
C VAL A 446 20.24 -3.30 7.13
N ASP A 447 19.73 -2.15 6.73
CA ASP A 447 18.45 -2.04 6.03
C ASP A 447 18.58 -2.41 4.55
N CYS A 448 19.71 -2.05 3.91
CA CYS A 448 20.01 -2.46 2.54
C CYS A 448 21.51 -2.44 2.25
N VAL A 449 21.96 -3.25 1.27
CA VAL A 449 23.31 -3.25 0.74
C VAL A 449 23.32 -2.53 -0.61
N VAL A 450 24.08 -1.44 -0.71
CA VAL A 450 24.19 -0.66 -1.96
C VAL A 450 25.41 -1.09 -2.75
N THR A 451 25.26 -1.36 -4.04
CA THR A 451 26.33 -1.78 -4.93
C THR A 451 26.04 -1.44 -6.40
N SER A 452 26.98 -1.74 -7.30
CA SER A 452 26.78 -1.64 -8.75
C SER A 452 26.77 -3.02 -9.42
N GLU A 453 26.28 -3.07 -10.65
CA GLU A 453 26.25 -4.33 -11.42
C GLU A 453 27.66 -4.89 -11.68
N VAL A 454 28.66 -4.03 -11.79
CA VAL A 454 30.05 -4.42 -11.96
C VAL A 454 30.60 -5.13 -10.72
N GLU A 455 30.29 -4.60 -9.54
CA GLU A 455 30.75 -5.16 -8.26
C GLU A 455 30.12 -6.52 -7.93
N LEU A 456 28.93 -6.82 -8.49
CA LEU A 456 28.26 -8.11 -8.30
C LEU A 456 29.00 -9.28 -8.94
N VAL A 457 29.79 -9.04 -9.99
CA VAL A 457 30.53 -10.10 -10.69
C VAL A 457 31.97 -10.23 -10.21
N VAL A 458 32.42 -9.37 -9.29
CA VAL A 458 33.75 -9.43 -8.69
C VAL A 458 33.80 -10.57 -7.68
N GLU A 459 34.75 -11.50 -7.86
CA GLU A 459 34.91 -12.72 -7.04
C GLU A 459 35.08 -12.40 -5.54
N ASP A 460 35.88 -11.38 -5.21
CA ASP A 460 36.16 -10.96 -3.81
C ASP A 460 34.91 -10.45 -3.08
N ASN A 461 33.88 -10.01 -3.79
CA ASN A 461 32.65 -9.48 -3.21
C ASN A 461 31.57 -10.57 -2.97
N LYS A 462 31.74 -11.78 -3.49
CA LYS A 462 30.75 -12.86 -3.36
C LYS A 462 30.37 -13.18 -1.93
N GLY A 463 31.34 -13.19 -1.01
CA GLY A 463 31.11 -13.41 0.41
C GLY A 463 30.19 -12.38 1.05
N HIS A 464 30.30 -11.12 0.66
CA HIS A 464 29.43 -10.04 1.15
C HIS A 464 27.99 -10.22 0.65
N PHE A 465 27.80 -10.57 -0.61
CA PHE A 465 26.47 -10.79 -1.18
C PHE A 465 25.82 -12.06 -0.63
N GLN A 466 26.58 -13.13 -0.42
CA GLN A 466 26.06 -14.34 0.25
C GLN A 466 25.61 -14.05 1.69
N SER A 467 26.36 -13.22 2.42
CA SER A 467 25.97 -12.78 3.76
C SER A 467 24.68 -11.96 3.74
N ALA A 468 24.55 -11.01 2.79
CA ALA A 468 23.33 -10.22 2.62
C ALA A 468 22.12 -11.09 2.28
N LEU A 469 22.26 -12.04 1.35
CA LEU A 469 21.22 -13.00 0.97
C LEU A 469 20.84 -13.93 2.12
N GLY A 470 21.83 -14.44 2.86
CA GLY A 470 21.59 -15.29 4.04
C GLY A 470 20.84 -14.57 5.16
N LEU A 471 21.08 -13.27 5.32
CA LEU A 471 20.36 -12.39 6.26
C LEU A 471 19.09 -11.78 5.69
N ARG A 472 18.76 -12.06 4.41
CA ARG A 472 17.61 -11.49 3.66
C ARG A 472 17.61 -9.96 3.63
N ILE A 473 18.79 -9.36 3.51
CA ILE A 473 18.96 -7.92 3.36
C ILE A 473 18.91 -7.59 1.87
N PRO A 474 18.07 -6.62 1.42
CA PRO A 474 17.97 -6.26 0.03
C PRO A 474 19.29 -5.67 -0.50
N ILE A 475 19.73 -6.14 -1.65
CA ILE A 475 20.88 -5.61 -2.38
C ILE A 475 20.31 -4.65 -3.43
N VAL A 476 20.70 -3.37 -3.39
CA VAL A 476 20.11 -2.31 -4.21
C VAL A 476 21.14 -1.60 -5.08
N LYS A 477 20.67 -1.04 -6.20
CA LYS A 477 21.48 -0.20 -7.08
C LYS A 477 21.81 1.14 -6.41
N GLU A 478 22.95 1.74 -6.79
CA GLU A 478 23.38 3.06 -6.35
C GLU A 478 22.31 4.15 -6.56
N ASN A 479 21.46 3.99 -7.57
CA ASN A 479 20.35 4.91 -7.87
C ASN A 479 19.38 5.08 -6.69
N PHE A 480 19.28 4.12 -5.77
CA PHE A 480 18.52 4.24 -4.53
C PHE A 480 18.95 5.46 -3.71
N LEU A 481 20.27 5.61 -3.54
CA LEU A 481 20.81 6.76 -2.79
C LEU A 481 20.60 8.06 -3.57
N ILE A 482 20.80 8.06 -4.89
CA ILE A 482 20.62 9.24 -5.76
C ILE A 482 19.18 9.76 -5.61
N ASP A 483 18.18 8.88 -5.75
CA ASP A 483 16.78 9.28 -5.69
C ASP A 483 16.34 9.72 -4.28
N CYS A 484 16.92 9.13 -3.22
CA CYS A 484 16.70 9.61 -1.84
C CYS A 484 17.21 11.05 -1.66
N PHE A 485 18.38 11.37 -2.23
CA PHE A 485 18.93 12.72 -2.19
C PHE A 485 18.10 13.72 -3.00
N ASP A 486 17.75 13.35 -4.23
CA ASP A 486 16.99 14.24 -5.14
C ASP A 486 15.59 14.55 -4.61
N ARG A 487 14.97 13.61 -3.92
CA ARG A 487 13.64 13.79 -3.32
C ARG A 487 13.69 14.36 -1.90
N GLY A 488 14.88 14.45 -1.29
CA GLY A 488 15.05 14.93 0.08
C GLY A 488 14.39 14.05 1.14
N GLY A 489 14.29 12.73 0.90
CA GLY A 489 13.67 11.76 1.81
C GLY A 489 13.83 10.32 1.34
N LEU A 490 13.58 9.35 2.23
CA LEU A 490 13.67 7.92 1.91
C LEU A 490 12.66 7.53 0.82
N VAL A 491 13.17 6.90 -0.25
CA VAL A 491 12.35 6.26 -1.28
C VAL A 491 12.19 4.75 -0.98
N PRO A 492 11.15 4.08 -1.50
CA PRO A 492 10.94 2.66 -1.27
C PRO A 492 12.11 1.83 -1.82
N VAL A 493 12.80 1.10 -0.95
CA VAL A 493 13.99 0.26 -1.25
C VAL A 493 13.71 -0.76 -2.36
N ASN A 494 12.49 -1.30 -2.41
CA ASN A 494 12.10 -2.38 -3.32
C ASN A 494 12.21 -2.02 -4.81
N GLN A 495 12.21 -0.74 -5.16
CA GLN A 495 12.33 -0.27 -6.54
C GLN A 495 13.77 -0.36 -7.09
N TYR A 496 14.73 -0.56 -6.20
CA TYR A 496 16.16 -0.53 -6.50
C TYR A 496 16.86 -1.84 -6.22
N VAL A 497 16.10 -2.88 -5.80
CA VAL A 497 16.64 -4.20 -5.48
C VAL A 497 17.23 -4.83 -6.73
N MET A 498 18.48 -5.24 -6.62
CA MET A 498 19.18 -5.96 -7.68
C MET A 498 18.85 -7.46 -7.58
N GLU A 499 18.40 -8.06 -8.68
CA GLU A 499 18.19 -9.49 -8.74
C GLU A 499 19.53 -10.25 -8.73
N THR A 500 20.04 -10.45 -7.55
CA THR A 500 21.22 -11.35 -7.35
C THR A 500 20.81 -12.80 -7.25
N ALA A 501 19.54 -13.10 -7.06
CA ALA A 501 19.01 -14.45 -6.89
C ALA A 501 19.16 -15.36 -8.12
N GLY A 502 19.19 -14.78 -9.34
CA GLY A 502 19.30 -15.57 -10.59
C GLY A 502 20.69 -16.17 -10.87
N LYS A 503 21.76 -15.66 -10.26
CA LYS A 503 23.12 -16.17 -10.47
C LYS A 503 23.61 -17.17 -9.41
N PHE A 504 22.90 -17.29 -8.27
CA PHE A 504 23.27 -18.13 -7.16
C PHE A 504 22.22 -19.14 -6.71
N SER A 505 21.00 -19.07 -7.24
CA SER A 505 19.98 -20.10 -7.04
C SER A 505 19.91 -20.95 -8.30
N SER A 506 20.13 -22.24 -8.17
CA SER A 506 19.77 -23.22 -9.20
C SER A 506 18.30 -23.02 -9.51
N THR A 507 17.98 -22.62 -10.75
CA THR A 507 16.62 -22.54 -11.28
C THR A 507 15.96 -23.91 -11.08
N LYS A 508 15.11 -24.03 -10.04
CA LYS A 508 14.27 -25.21 -9.88
C LYS A 508 13.24 -25.19 -11.00
N LYS A 509 13.27 -26.26 -11.80
CA LYS A 509 12.36 -26.48 -12.92
C LYS A 509 10.94 -26.67 -12.38
N VAL A 510 9.98 -25.91 -12.85
CA VAL A 510 8.55 -26.20 -12.64
C VAL A 510 8.17 -27.30 -13.60
N LYS A 511 7.96 -28.51 -13.11
CA LYS A 511 7.44 -29.63 -13.91
C LYS A 511 5.91 -29.51 -13.95
N VAL A 512 5.35 -29.32 -15.12
CA VAL A 512 3.91 -29.42 -15.35
C VAL A 512 3.61 -30.88 -15.74
N LYS A 513 2.91 -31.60 -14.86
CA LYS A 513 2.33 -32.91 -15.13
C LYS A 513 0.82 -32.75 -15.20
N GLY A 514 0.20 -33.08 -16.33
CA GLY A 514 -1.22 -32.80 -16.56
C GLY A 514 -1.48 -31.34 -16.98
N ARG A 515 -2.67 -30.81 -16.68
CA ARG A 515 -3.13 -29.48 -17.11
C ARG A 515 -2.80 -28.37 -16.11
N SER A 516 -2.04 -28.67 -15.06
CA SER A 516 -1.75 -27.69 -13.99
C SER A 516 -0.39 -27.95 -13.33
N ALA A 517 0.18 -26.95 -12.70
CA ALA A 517 1.47 -27.03 -12.02
C ALA A 517 1.32 -27.12 -10.50
N VAL A 518 2.15 -27.96 -9.88
CA VAL A 518 2.27 -28.04 -8.41
C VAL A 518 3.06 -26.83 -7.92
N HIS A 519 2.59 -26.18 -6.85
CA HIS A 519 3.25 -25.03 -6.27
C HIS A 519 4.56 -25.42 -5.58
N GLU A 520 5.65 -24.69 -5.83
CA GLU A 520 7.00 -24.97 -5.32
C GLU A 520 7.09 -25.05 -3.78
N ASP A 521 6.35 -24.19 -3.06
CA ASP A 521 6.34 -24.23 -1.57
C ASP A 521 5.69 -25.49 -0.99
N SER A 522 5.11 -26.38 -1.82
CA SER A 522 4.62 -27.68 -1.39
C SER A 522 5.75 -28.67 -1.16
N GLY A 523 6.89 -28.50 -1.89
CA GLY A 523 8.00 -29.46 -1.96
C GLY A 523 7.64 -30.79 -2.60
N LEU A 524 6.53 -30.83 -3.38
CA LEU A 524 6.00 -32.05 -4.03
C LEU A 524 6.05 -31.97 -5.56
N GLU A 525 6.65 -30.95 -6.12
CA GLU A 525 6.70 -30.69 -7.57
C GLU A 525 7.41 -31.80 -8.37
N ASP A 526 8.36 -32.51 -7.76
CA ASP A 526 9.09 -33.63 -8.39
C ASP A 526 8.39 -34.97 -8.29
N VAL A 527 7.53 -35.14 -7.29
CA VAL A 527 6.97 -36.46 -6.92
C VAL A 527 5.45 -36.52 -6.97
N GLY A 528 4.79 -35.44 -7.40
CA GLY A 528 3.35 -35.35 -7.46
C GLY A 528 2.85 -34.50 -8.62
N HIS A 529 1.54 -34.55 -8.84
CA HIS A 529 0.81 -33.75 -9.80
C HIS A 529 -0.51 -33.25 -9.20
N ILE A 530 -1.14 -32.26 -9.83
CA ILE A 530 -2.44 -31.78 -9.39
C ILE A 530 -3.52 -32.85 -9.66
N LEU A 531 -4.35 -33.12 -8.67
CA LEU A 531 -5.46 -34.07 -8.82
C LEU A 531 -6.43 -33.59 -9.89
N GLU A 532 -6.62 -34.42 -10.91
CA GLU A 532 -7.62 -34.29 -11.95
C GLU A 532 -8.66 -35.39 -11.81
N ASP A 533 -9.96 -35.04 -11.76
CA ASP A 533 -11.06 -36.00 -11.69
C ASP A 533 -12.08 -35.66 -12.79
N GLY A 534 -12.02 -36.39 -13.90
CA GLY A 534 -12.74 -36.08 -15.13
C GLY A 534 -12.33 -34.71 -15.69
N ASN A 535 -13.27 -33.78 -15.79
CA ASN A 535 -13.00 -32.42 -16.25
C ASN A 535 -12.57 -31.45 -15.11
N THR A 536 -12.60 -31.92 -13.85
CA THR A 536 -12.28 -31.10 -12.67
C THR A 536 -10.80 -31.14 -12.37
N ILE A 537 -10.18 -29.93 -12.27
CA ILE A 537 -8.79 -29.74 -11.81
C ILE A 537 -8.88 -29.11 -10.42
N TYR A 538 -8.38 -29.81 -9.40
CA TYR A 538 -8.43 -29.31 -8.02
C TYR A 538 -7.25 -28.36 -7.73
N ASN A 539 -7.23 -27.25 -8.46
CA ASN A 539 -6.28 -26.15 -8.32
C ASN A 539 -7.00 -24.82 -8.50
N THR A 540 -6.75 -23.86 -7.60
CA THR A 540 -7.28 -22.50 -7.73
C THR A 540 -6.39 -21.49 -7.01
N THR A 541 -6.25 -20.32 -7.61
CA THR A 541 -5.69 -19.11 -6.97
C THR A 541 -6.80 -18.13 -6.76
N LEU A 542 -6.95 -17.67 -5.53
CA LEU A 542 -7.97 -16.72 -5.11
C LEU A 542 -7.30 -15.37 -4.83
N SER A 543 -7.90 -14.28 -5.26
CA SER A 543 -7.40 -12.90 -5.04
C SER A 543 -8.45 -12.03 -4.35
N LEU A 544 -7.98 -11.08 -3.57
CA LEU A 544 -8.79 -10.06 -2.94
C LEU A 544 -7.98 -8.76 -2.83
N SER A 545 -8.44 -7.73 -3.51
CA SER A 545 -7.90 -6.38 -3.39
C SER A 545 -9.00 -5.42 -2.91
N ASP A 546 -8.73 -4.68 -1.85
CA ASP A 546 -9.59 -3.59 -1.34
C ASP A 546 -8.73 -2.42 -0.88
N LEU A 547 -8.62 -1.42 -1.74
CA LEU A 547 -7.84 -0.20 -1.54
C LEU A 547 -8.35 0.63 -0.36
N SER A 548 -9.65 0.53 -0.05
CA SER A 548 -10.26 1.26 1.06
C SER A 548 -9.80 0.75 2.43
N THR A 549 -9.51 -0.54 2.51
CA THR A 549 -9.03 -1.21 3.73
C THR A 549 -7.53 -1.53 3.68
N GLY A 550 -6.87 -1.33 2.52
CA GLY A 550 -5.48 -1.66 2.29
C GLY A 550 -5.21 -3.17 2.11
N VAL A 551 -6.26 -3.97 1.94
CA VAL A 551 -6.15 -5.42 1.69
C VAL A 551 -5.68 -5.67 0.27
N ASN A 552 -4.68 -6.55 0.11
CA ASN A 552 -4.17 -7.01 -1.18
C ASN A 552 -3.61 -8.43 -1.01
N SER A 553 -4.50 -9.40 -0.92
CA SER A 553 -4.19 -10.76 -0.46
C SER A 553 -4.49 -11.80 -1.53
N TYR A 554 -3.73 -12.90 -1.47
CA TYR A 554 -3.97 -14.08 -2.29
C TYR A 554 -4.10 -15.34 -1.43
N TYR A 555 -4.72 -16.37 -2.01
CA TYR A 555 -4.87 -17.70 -1.41
C TYR A 555 -4.80 -18.76 -2.50
N VAL A 556 -3.77 -19.62 -2.47
CA VAL A 556 -3.62 -20.77 -3.36
C VAL A 556 -4.17 -22.00 -2.66
N LEU A 557 -4.91 -22.83 -3.37
CA LEU A 557 -5.50 -24.05 -2.88
C LEU A 557 -5.34 -25.16 -3.92
N GLN A 558 -4.65 -26.26 -3.58
CA GLN A 558 -4.32 -27.36 -4.48
C GLN A 558 -4.53 -28.71 -3.81
N ILE A 559 -5.00 -29.69 -4.56
CA ILE A 559 -4.88 -31.11 -4.19
C ILE A 559 -3.77 -31.71 -5.04
N ILE A 560 -2.74 -32.24 -4.38
CA ILE A 560 -1.57 -32.86 -5.02
C ILE A 560 -1.65 -34.36 -4.80
N GLU A 561 -1.68 -35.13 -5.88
CA GLU A 561 -1.60 -36.58 -5.91
C GLU A 561 -0.15 -37.02 -6.10
N HIS A 562 0.33 -37.97 -5.31
CA HIS A 562 1.69 -38.44 -5.39
C HIS A 562 1.84 -39.48 -6.54
N ASP A 563 2.84 -39.32 -7.37
CA ASP A 563 3.12 -40.28 -8.46
C ASP A 563 3.41 -41.67 -7.93
N GLY A 564 2.69 -42.68 -8.44
CA GLY A 564 2.92 -44.08 -8.10
C GLY A 564 2.53 -44.51 -6.68
N LYS A 565 1.82 -43.65 -5.92
CA LYS A 565 1.30 -43.97 -4.58
C LYS A 565 -0.08 -43.36 -4.40
N ASP A 566 -1.01 -44.08 -3.78
CA ASP A 566 -2.32 -43.53 -3.39
C ASP A 566 -2.18 -42.61 -2.14
N ILE A 567 -1.51 -41.49 -2.35
CA ILE A 567 -1.29 -40.47 -1.31
C ILE A 567 -1.70 -39.12 -1.86
N HIS A 568 -2.58 -38.45 -1.15
CA HIS A 568 -3.06 -37.12 -1.54
C HIS A 568 -2.69 -36.08 -0.48
N HIS A 569 -2.35 -34.90 -0.94
CA HIS A 569 -2.01 -33.76 -0.08
C HIS A 569 -2.90 -32.58 -0.42
N LEU A 570 -3.46 -31.95 0.62
CA LEU A 570 -4.12 -30.66 0.49
C LEU A 570 -3.14 -29.57 0.81
N PHE A 571 -2.66 -28.88 -0.22
CA PHE A 571 -1.74 -27.75 -0.11
C PHE A 571 -2.50 -26.42 -0.10
N ARG A 572 -2.07 -25.52 0.77
CA ARG A 572 -2.59 -24.15 0.91
C ARG A 572 -1.43 -23.19 1.08
N ARG A 573 -1.51 -22.06 0.38
CA ARG A 573 -0.62 -20.94 0.59
C ARG A 573 -1.43 -19.65 0.61
N TRP A 574 -1.09 -18.75 1.51
CA TRP A 574 -1.78 -17.46 1.62
C TRP A 574 -0.77 -16.38 1.97
N GLY A 575 -1.07 -15.14 1.58
CA GLY A 575 -0.19 -14.02 1.86
C GLY A 575 -0.71 -12.70 1.29
N ARG A 576 0.15 -11.69 1.40
CA ARG A 576 -0.01 -10.41 0.73
C ARG A 576 0.71 -10.46 -0.62
N VAL A 577 0.05 -9.98 -1.67
CA VAL A 577 0.66 -9.89 -3.01
C VAL A 577 1.93 -9.04 -2.94
N GLY A 578 3.05 -9.58 -3.43
CA GLY A 578 4.36 -8.92 -3.43
C GLY A 578 5.08 -8.87 -2.07
N ASN A 579 4.62 -9.61 -1.04
CA ASN A 579 5.28 -9.64 0.26
C ASN A 579 5.42 -11.06 0.80
N SER A 580 6.60 -11.65 0.65
CA SER A 580 6.91 -13.01 1.11
C SER A 580 7.00 -13.18 2.64
N LYS A 581 7.07 -12.06 3.40
CA LYS A 581 7.14 -12.08 4.87
C LYS A 581 5.77 -12.18 5.54
N ILE A 582 4.69 -11.86 4.81
CA ILE A 582 3.31 -11.87 5.31
C ILE A 582 2.59 -13.06 4.69
N GLY A 583 2.23 -14.04 5.50
CA GLY A 583 1.49 -15.21 5.04
C GLY A 583 2.06 -16.51 5.60
N GLY A 584 1.75 -17.60 4.92
CA GLY A 584 2.22 -18.93 5.28
C GLY A 584 1.74 -19.99 4.30
N SER A 585 2.22 -21.21 4.47
CA SER A 585 1.79 -22.39 3.72
C SER A 585 1.44 -23.53 4.67
N LYS A 586 0.63 -24.47 4.21
CA LYS A 586 0.28 -25.69 4.93
C LYS A 586 0.03 -26.79 3.92
N CYS A 587 0.62 -27.98 4.16
CA CYS A 587 0.43 -29.18 3.36
C CYS A 587 -0.04 -30.31 4.28
N ASP A 588 -1.29 -30.76 4.12
CA ASP A 588 -1.90 -31.78 4.94
C ASP A 588 -2.07 -33.07 4.12
N LYS A 589 -1.51 -34.20 4.61
CA LYS A 589 -1.71 -35.51 4.02
C LYS A 589 -3.08 -36.08 4.42
N MET A 590 -3.85 -36.58 3.44
CA MET A 590 -5.18 -37.17 3.69
C MET A 590 -5.59 -38.11 2.57
N SER A 591 -6.76 -38.79 2.72
CA SER A 591 -7.34 -39.60 1.65
C SER A 591 -7.90 -38.71 0.53
N LYS A 592 -8.03 -39.27 -0.71
CA LYS A 592 -8.61 -38.56 -1.87
C LYS A 592 -9.95 -37.91 -1.53
N SER A 593 -10.89 -38.67 -0.98
CA SER A 593 -12.20 -38.15 -0.61
C SER A 593 -12.17 -37.11 0.51
N GLY A 594 -11.20 -37.24 1.44
CA GLY A 594 -10.96 -36.27 2.50
C GLY A 594 -10.42 -34.95 1.92
N ALA A 595 -9.43 -35.02 1.02
CA ALA A 595 -8.84 -33.87 0.35
C ALA A 595 -9.89 -33.09 -0.46
N ILE A 596 -10.71 -33.79 -1.26
CA ILE A 596 -11.77 -33.15 -2.04
C ILE A 596 -12.79 -32.45 -1.14
N ARG A 597 -13.24 -33.09 -0.08
CA ARG A 597 -14.21 -32.51 0.86
C ARG A 597 -13.65 -31.24 1.55
N GLU A 598 -12.41 -31.32 2.02
CA GLU A 598 -11.79 -30.17 2.69
C GLU A 598 -11.45 -29.03 1.70
N PHE A 599 -11.04 -29.37 0.46
CA PHE A 599 -10.85 -28.40 -0.63
C PHE A 599 -12.14 -27.60 -0.89
N LYS A 600 -13.27 -28.30 -1.11
CA LYS A 600 -14.56 -27.66 -1.37
C LYS A 600 -15.03 -26.82 -0.19
N LYS A 601 -14.84 -27.28 1.04
CA LYS A 601 -15.16 -26.55 2.25
C LYS A 601 -14.33 -25.26 2.37
N LEU A 602 -13.01 -25.31 2.14
CA LEU A 602 -12.13 -24.15 2.18
C LEU A 602 -12.46 -23.16 1.06
N PHE A 603 -12.75 -23.66 -0.15
CA PHE A 603 -13.17 -22.82 -1.25
C PHE A 603 -14.45 -22.04 -0.88
N ARG A 604 -15.46 -22.75 -0.35
CA ARG A 604 -16.70 -22.13 0.14
C ARG A 604 -16.44 -21.13 1.26
N GLU A 605 -15.58 -21.46 2.23
CA GLU A 605 -15.20 -20.53 3.30
C GLU A 605 -14.56 -19.25 2.76
N LYS A 606 -13.69 -19.34 1.75
CA LYS A 606 -12.97 -18.19 1.20
C LYS A 606 -13.80 -17.37 0.22
N THR A 607 -14.61 -18.01 -0.63
CA THR A 607 -15.38 -17.35 -1.70
C THR A 607 -16.85 -17.10 -1.34
N GLY A 608 -17.41 -17.86 -0.41
CA GLY A 608 -18.85 -17.88 -0.13
C GLY A 608 -19.69 -18.68 -1.14
N ASN A 609 -19.05 -19.41 -2.08
CA ASN A 609 -19.68 -20.15 -3.14
C ASN A 609 -19.23 -21.61 -3.14
N GLU A 610 -20.07 -22.51 -3.69
CA GLU A 610 -19.68 -23.91 -3.92
C GLU A 610 -18.66 -24.00 -5.06
N TRP A 611 -17.80 -25.01 -5.01
CA TRP A 611 -16.78 -25.26 -6.05
C TRP A 611 -17.40 -25.55 -7.43
N GLU A 612 -18.49 -26.28 -7.45
CA GLU A 612 -19.25 -26.63 -8.64
C GLU A 612 -19.84 -25.40 -9.36
N ALA A 613 -20.25 -24.38 -8.60
CA ALA A 613 -20.71 -23.10 -9.14
C ALA A 613 -19.61 -22.37 -9.90
N TRP A 614 -18.37 -22.43 -9.37
CA TRP A 614 -17.21 -21.87 -10.05
C TRP A 614 -16.86 -22.62 -11.32
N GLN A 615 -16.87 -23.93 -11.29
CA GLN A 615 -16.54 -24.76 -12.45
C GLN A 615 -17.53 -24.61 -13.59
N SER A 616 -18.83 -24.68 -13.29
CA SER A 616 -19.89 -24.52 -14.28
C SER A 616 -20.12 -23.07 -14.73
N LYS A 617 -19.57 -22.10 -14.00
CA LYS A 617 -19.85 -20.66 -14.15
C LYS A 617 -21.34 -20.29 -13.97
N VAL A 618 -22.11 -21.17 -13.36
CA VAL A 618 -23.53 -20.97 -13.07
C VAL A 618 -23.72 -20.77 -11.56
N ASN A 619 -24.47 -19.75 -11.17
CA ASN A 619 -24.74 -19.39 -9.77
C ASN A 619 -23.49 -19.06 -8.94
N PHE A 620 -22.41 -18.63 -9.58
CA PHE A 620 -21.26 -18.08 -8.90
C PHE A 620 -21.37 -16.56 -8.81
N TYR A 621 -21.45 -16.04 -7.58
CA TYR A 621 -21.58 -14.58 -7.32
C TYR A 621 -20.47 -14.14 -6.39
N LYS A 622 -19.78 -13.02 -6.73
CA LYS A 622 -18.82 -12.39 -5.84
C LYS A 622 -19.54 -11.97 -4.55
N GLN A 623 -19.01 -12.45 -3.43
CA GLN A 623 -19.54 -12.11 -2.10
C GLN A 623 -18.71 -10.99 -1.46
N PRO A 624 -19.33 -10.03 -0.75
CA PRO A 624 -18.63 -8.95 -0.07
C PRO A 624 -17.56 -9.49 0.89
N ASN A 625 -16.36 -8.88 0.83
CA ASN A 625 -15.20 -9.26 1.65
C ASN A 625 -14.73 -10.72 1.49
N ARG A 626 -15.08 -11.39 0.41
CA ARG A 626 -14.61 -12.73 0.07
C ARG A 626 -13.63 -12.69 -1.08
N PHE A 627 -12.80 -13.70 -1.20
CA PHE A 627 -11.89 -13.87 -2.32
C PHE A 627 -12.65 -14.14 -3.62
N TYR A 628 -12.01 -13.82 -4.73
CA TYR A 628 -12.46 -14.12 -6.09
C TYR A 628 -11.44 -15.02 -6.77
N PRO A 629 -11.86 -16.15 -7.42
CA PRO A 629 -10.93 -17.01 -8.12
C PRO A 629 -10.41 -16.38 -9.40
N ILE A 630 -9.10 -16.49 -9.63
CA ILE A 630 -8.44 -16.08 -10.86
C ILE A 630 -8.30 -17.29 -11.76
N GLU A 631 -8.67 -17.18 -13.02
CA GLU A 631 -8.40 -18.22 -14.02
C GLU A 631 -6.96 -18.09 -14.50
N ILE A 632 -6.16 -19.11 -14.20
CA ILE A 632 -4.77 -19.23 -14.63
C ILE A 632 -4.72 -20.30 -15.71
N ASP A 633 -4.16 -19.95 -16.88
CA ASP A 633 -3.86 -20.86 -17.96
C ASP A 633 -2.45 -21.40 -17.76
N TYR A 634 -2.33 -22.68 -17.40
CA TYR A 634 -1.02 -23.33 -17.18
C TYR A 634 -0.39 -23.86 -18.48
N GLY A 635 -1.03 -23.66 -19.63
CA GLY A 635 -0.61 -24.23 -20.92
C GLY A 635 -0.90 -25.73 -21.03
N VAL A 636 -0.93 -26.23 -22.26
CA VAL A 636 -1.03 -27.68 -22.49
C VAL A 636 0.32 -28.34 -22.17
N SER A 637 0.28 -29.49 -21.52
CA SER A 637 1.44 -30.31 -21.11
C SER A 637 2.51 -30.44 -22.19
N GLY A 638 3.52 -29.62 -22.10
CA GLY A 638 4.79 -29.85 -22.76
C GLY A 638 5.85 -29.87 -21.67
N THR A 639 6.38 -31.03 -21.41
CA THR A 639 7.51 -31.23 -20.52
C THR A 639 8.69 -30.38 -21.01
N SER A 640 8.85 -29.20 -20.47
CA SER A 640 9.99 -28.33 -20.77
C SER A 640 11.25 -28.89 -20.11
N SER A 641 11.91 -29.81 -20.79
CA SER A 641 13.23 -30.33 -20.40
C SER A 641 14.43 -29.55 -21.01
N ASN A 642 14.19 -28.42 -21.68
CA ASN A 642 15.23 -27.75 -22.49
C ASN A 642 15.96 -26.56 -21.80
N VAL A 643 15.98 -26.47 -20.47
CA VAL A 643 16.89 -25.55 -19.78
C VAL A 643 18.25 -26.22 -19.59
N GLY A 644 19.11 -26.10 -20.60
CA GLY A 644 20.49 -26.62 -20.51
C GLY A 644 21.18 -26.82 -21.85
N LYS A 645 20.44 -26.88 -22.97
CA LYS A 645 21.06 -26.84 -24.30
C LYS A 645 21.34 -25.38 -24.68
N PRO A 646 22.55 -25.00 -25.09
CA PRO A 646 22.82 -23.64 -25.55
C PRO A 646 21.97 -23.35 -26.78
N LEU A 647 21.03 -22.42 -26.67
CA LEU A 647 20.11 -22.02 -27.73
C LEU A 647 20.86 -21.50 -28.97
N GLY A 648 20.51 -22.03 -30.14
CA GLY A 648 20.99 -21.57 -31.41
C GLY A 648 22.38 -22.08 -31.81
N THR A 649 22.90 -23.13 -31.18
CA THR A 649 24.19 -23.74 -31.56
C THR A 649 24.06 -24.70 -32.70
N LYS A 650 22.88 -25.28 -32.92
CA LYS A 650 22.58 -26.22 -34.03
C LYS A 650 21.57 -25.64 -35.03
N SER A 651 21.18 -24.36 -34.86
CA SER A 651 20.16 -23.72 -35.67
C SER A 651 20.59 -23.67 -37.16
N LYS A 652 19.64 -23.94 -38.03
CA LYS A 652 19.77 -23.85 -39.50
C LYS A 652 19.43 -22.47 -40.03
N LEU A 653 18.95 -21.57 -39.16
CA LEU A 653 18.57 -20.22 -39.53
C LEU A 653 19.80 -19.32 -39.81
N HIS A 654 19.59 -18.29 -40.61
CA HIS A 654 20.62 -17.30 -40.86
C HIS A 654 21.07 -16.64 -39.54
N PRO A 655 22.37 -16.37 -39.29
CA PRO A 655 22.86 -15.86 -37.97
C PRO A 655 22.16 -14.59 -37.47
N ARG A 656 21.79 -13.66 -38.38
CA ARG A 656 21.03 -12.46 -38.02
C ARG A 656 19.61 -12.79 -37.54
N VAL A 657 18.97 -13.83 -38.13
CA VAL A 657 17.66 -14.34 -37.68
C VAL A 657 17.80 -15.05 -36.34
N VAL A 658 18.85 -15.86 -36.13
CA VAL A 658 19.14 -16.47 -34.82
C VAL A 658 19.24 -15.41 -33.72
N ASN A 659 19.92 -14.29 -33.97
CA ASN A 659 20.03 -13.19 -33.03
C ASN A 659 18.66 -12.52 -32.76
N LEU A 660 17.84 -12.36 -33.77
CA LEU A 660 16.47 -11.83 -33.61
C LEU A 660 15.60 -12.80 -32.79
N MET A 661 15.64 -14.11 -33.09
CA MET A 661 14.89 -15.12 -32.38
C MET A 661 15.29 -15.22 -30.88
N LYS A 662 16.60 -15.13 -30.59
CA LYS A 662 17.09 -15.05 -29.22
C LYS A 662 16.51 -13.86 -28.47
N MET A 663 16.37 -12.71 -29.14
CA MET A 663 15.77 -11.51 -28.55
C MET A 663 14.25 -11.64 -28.36
N LEU A 664 13.54 -12.21 -29.33
CA LEU A 664 12.09 -12.38 -29.31
C LEU A 664 11.63 -13.39 -28.23
N PHE A 665 12.41 -14.45 -28.03
CA PHE A 665 12.09 -15.53 -27.08
C PHE A 665 12.93 -15.50 -25.80
N ASP A 666 13.54 -14.34 -25.49
CA ASP A 666 14.25 -14.13 -24.23
C ASP A 666 13.30 -14.01 -23.05
N ILE A 667 13.27 -15.02 -22.20
CA ILE A 667 12.39 -15.10 -21.02
C ILE A 667 12.64 -13.93 -20.06
N GLU A 668 13.88 -13.46 -19.95
CA GLU A 668 14.20 -12.35 -19.04
C GLU A 668 13.58 -11.02 -19.50
N THR A 669 13.46 -10.80 -20.82
CA THR A 669 12.74 -9.65 -21.37
C THR A 669 11.26 -9.65 -20.96
N TYR A 670 10.60 -10.82 -20.97
CA TYR A 670 9.21 -10.94 -20.53
C TYR A 670 9.06 -10.74 -19.02
N LYS A 671 9.97 -11.30 -18.23
CA LYS A 671 9.98 -11.09 -16.77
C LYS A 671 10.19 -9.61 -16.44
N ALA A 672 11.10 -8.93 -17.11
CA ALA A 672 11.35 -7.51 -16.91
C ALA A 672 10.09 -6.67 -17.21
N ALA A 673 9.35 -7.00 -18.28
CA ALA A 673 8.09 -6.33 -18.62
C ALA A 673 7.01 -6.57 -17.55
N MET A 674 6.88 -7.79 -17.02
CA MET A 674 5.94 -8.09 -15.93
C MET A 674 6.29 -7.32 -14.64
N MET A 675 7.57 -7.19 -14.33
CA MET A 675 8.03 -6.39 -13.17
C MET A 675 7.74 -4.90 -13.37
N GLU A 676 7.94 -4.37 -14.59
CA GLU A 676 7.56 -2.99 -14.93
C GLU A 676 6.06 -2.75 -14.70
N PHE A 677 5.24 -3.76 -14.97
CA PHE A 677 3.79 -3.71 -14.71
C PHE A 677 3.41 -3.92 -13.23
N GLU A 678 4.38 -4.08 -12.33
CA GLU A 678 4.17 -4.37 -10.90
C GLU A 678 3.38 -5.67 -10.65
N ILE A 679 3.45 -6.65 -11.56
CA ILE A 679 2.79 -7.95 -11.45
C ILE A 679 3.68 -8.93 -10.70
N ASN A 680 3.13 -9.62 -9.70
CA ASN A 680 3.90 -10.59 -8.93
C ASN A 680 4.10 -11.90 -9.72
N MET A 681 5.34 -12.13 -10.13
CA MET A 681 5.73 -13.29 -10.95
C MET A 681 5.67 -14.64 -10.22
N SER A 682 5.85 -14.66 -8.89
CA SER A 682 5.83 -15.91 -8.11
C SER A 682 4.44 -16.50 -7.95
N GLU A 683 3.41 -15.64 -7.98
CA GLU A 683 2.01 -16.02 -7.83
C GLU A 683 1.23 -15.95 -9.15
N MET A 684 1.79 -15.21 -10.13
CA MET A 684 1.30 -15.16 -11.51
C MET A 684 2.44 -15.42 -12.47
N PRO A 685 2.78 -16.67 -12.77
CA PRO A 685 3.80 -17.03 -13.74
C PRO A 685 3.49 -16.46 -15.14
N LEU A 686 4.51 -16.13 -15.89
CA LEU A 686 4.47 -15.51 -17.23
C LEU A 686 3.35 -16.06 -18.11
N GLY A 687 2.52 -15.16 -18.62
CA GLY A 687 1.52 -15.45 -19.63
C GLY A 687 0.33 -16.29 -19.18
N LYS A 688 0.10 -16.40 -17.87
CA LYS A 688 -0.89 -17.32 -17.32
C LYS A 688 -2.20 -16.69 -16.86
N LEU A 689 -2.42 -15.39 -17.07
CA LEU A 689 -3.78 -14.87 -16.99
C LEU A 689 -4.58 -15.36 -18.19
N SER A 690 -5.71 -16.01 -17.94
CA SER A 690 -6.56 -16.48 -19.03
C SER A 690 -7.06 -15.31 -19.88
N LYS A 691 -7.30 -15.53 -21.16
CA LYS A 691 -7.92 -14.57 -22.09
C LYS A 691 -9.18 -13.95 -21.48
N ARG A 692 -10.00 -14.76 -20.81
CA ARG A 692 -11.22 -14.31 -20.14
C ARG A 692 -10.95 -13.31 -19.01
N ASN A 693 -9.91 -13.54 -18.18
CA ASN A 693 -9.54 -12.58 -17.14
C ASN A 693 -9.10 -11.23 -17.72
N ILE A 694 -8.36 -11.26 -18.83
CA ILE A 694 -7.92 -10.05 -19.54
C ILE A 694 -9.14 -9.29 -20.10
N GLU A 695 -10.09 -10.00 -20.72
CA GLU A 695 -11.35 -9.41 -21.23
C GLU A 695 -12.18 -8.79 -20.10
N GLN A 696 -12.33 -9.49 -18.97
CA GLN A 696 -13.01 -8.96 -17.78
C GLN A 696 -12.30 -7.72 -17.23
N ALA A 697 -10.97 -7.70 -17.22
CA ALA A 697 -10.21 -6.54 -16.79
C ALA A 697 -10.40 -5.33 -17.72
N PHE A 698 -10.48 -5.53 -19.04
CA PHE A 698 -10.82 -4.48 -19.99
C PHE A 698 -12.23 -3.93 -19.73
N GLN A 699 -13.20 -4.79 -19.45
CA GLN A 699 -14.56 -4.34 -19.11
C GLN A 699 -14.55 -3.45 -17.86
N VAL A 700 -13.79 -3.81 -16.84
CA VAL A 700 -13.64 -2.98 -15.63
C VAL A 700 -12.99 -1.62 -15.95
N LEU A 701 -11.97 -1.58 -16.83
CA LEU A 701 -11.38 -0.31 -17.27
C LEU A 701 -12.37 0.55 -18.06
N THR A 702 -13.31 -0.07 -18.77
CA THR A 702 -14.43 0.64 -19.42
C THR A 702 -15.36 1.27 -18.37
N ASP A 703 -15.64 0.57 -17.27
CA ASP A 703 -16.40 1.13 -16.14
C ASP A 703 -15.65 2.33 -15.52
N VAL A 704 -14.32 2.23 -15.31
CA VAL A 704 -13.49 3.35 -14.85
C VAL A 704 -13.63 4.55 -15.79
N GLN A 705 -13.55 4.34 -17.10
CA GLN A 705 -13.70 5.40 -18.08
C GLN A 705 -15.05 6.10 -17.96
N ASN A 706 -16.13 5.33 -17.81
CA ASN A 706 -17.50 5.88 -17.68
C ASN A 706 -17.61 6.73 -16.42
N VAL A 707 -17.01 6.30 -15.30
CA VAL A 707 -16.97 7.06 -14.04
C VAL A 707 -16.13 8.33 -14.20
N LEU A 708 -14.98 8.28 -14.90
CA LEU A 708 -14.14 9.46 -15.14
C LEU A 708 -14.87 10.54 -15.95
N LYS A 709 -15.69 10.14 -16.91
CA LYS A 709 -16.51 11.04 -17.74
C LYS A 709 -17.74 11.61 -17.02
N ASN A 710 -18.18 10.99 -15.93
CA ASN A 710 -19.33 11.46 -15.17
C ASN A 710 -18.95 12.64 -14.25
N ASN A 711 -19.76 13.70 -14.28
CA ASN A 711 -19.54 14.91 -13.48
C ASN A 711 -20.24 14.89 -12.11
N ASP A 712 -20.86 13.79 -11.70
CA ASP A 712 -21.43 13.61 -10.36
C ASP A 712 -20.31 13.42 -9.33
N ILE A 713 -19.89 14.52 -8.72
CA ILE A 713 -18.70 14.59 -7.85
C ILE A 713 -18.90 13.81 -6.55
N ASP A 714 -20.13 13.76 -6.01
CA ASP A 714 -20.36 13.18 -4.68
C ASP A 714 -20.18 11.65 -4.60
N LYS A 715 -20.26 10.95 -5.73
CA LYS A 715 -20.12 9.49 -5.81
C LYS A 715 -18.87 9.01 -6.56
N LYS A 716 -18.18 9.90 -7.25
CA LYS A 716 -17.08 9.57 -8.18
C LYS A 716 -15.96 8.79 -7.52
N ASP A 717 -15.47 9.26 -6.38
CA ASP A 717 -14.34 8.63 -5.68
C ASP A 717 -14.67 7.20 -5.23
N GLY A 718 -15.89 6.98 -4.72
CA GLY A 718 -16.34 5.65 -4.30
C GLY A 718 -16.41 4.66 -5.47
N LEU A 719 -16.92 5.09 -6.62
CA LEU A 719 -17.03 4.28 -7.83
C LEU A 719 -15.65 3.97 -8.44
N LEU A 720 -14.71 4.93 -8.42
CA LEU A 720 -13.33 4.71 -8.87
C LEU A 720 -12.58 3.72 -7.97
N ILE A 721 -12.79 3.80 -6.66
CA ILE A 721 -12.24 2.82 -5.70
C ILE A 721 -12.81 1.44 -6.00
N ASP A 722 -14.12 1.33 -6.20
CA ASP A 722 -14.77 0.07 -6.51
C ASP A 722 -14.26 -0.58 -7.79
N ALA A 723 -14.23 0.19 -8.88
CA ALA A 723 -13.69 -0.29 -10.15
C ALA A 723 -12.21 -0.67 -10.06
N SER A 724 -11.41 0.10 -9.31
CA SER A 724 -9.99 -0.23 -9.07
C SER A 724 -9.84 -1.51 -8.26
N ASN A 725 -10.67 -1.75 -7.24
CA ASN A 725 -10.66 -2.99 -6.46
C ASN A 725 -10.99 -4.21 -7.33
N ARG A 726 -11.99 -4.09 -8.22
CA ARG A 726 -12.31 -5.12 -9.21
C ARG A 726 -11.12 -5.41 -10.11
N PHE A 727 -10.51 -4.36 -10.67
CA PHE A 727 -9.36 -4.48 -11.56
C PHE A 727 -8.19 -5.20 -10.87
N PHE A 728 -7.77 -4.75 -9.69
CA PHE A 728 -6.64 -5.34 -8.98
C PHE A 728 -6.94 -6.71 -8.35
N THR A 729 -8.20 -7.08 -8.20
CA THR A 729 -8.58 -8.45 -7.86
C THR A 729 -8.41 -9.38 -9.07
N LEU A 730 -8.78 -8.95 -10.29
CA LEU A 730 -8.64 -9.70 -11.52
C LEU A 730 -7.18 -9.77 -12.00
N VAL A 731 -6.42 -8.69 -11.79
CA VAL A 731 -5.00 -8.56 -12.20
C VAL A 731 -4.19 -8.10 -10.97
N PRO A 732 -3.75 -9.04 -10.11
CA PRO A 732 -3.06 -8.70 -8.88
C PRO A 732 -1.74 -7.95 -9.11
N HIS A 733 -1.60 -6.81 -8.45
CA HIS A 733 -0.42 -5.96 -8.48
C HIS A 733 0.26 -5.91 -7.12
N VAL A 734 1.57 -5.70 -7.11
CA VAL A 734 2.34 -5.53 -5.86
C VAL A 734 1.90 -4.25 -5.13
N HIS A 735 1.68 -3.16 -5.86
CA HIS A 735 1.29 -1.86 -5.32
C HIS A 735 0.03 -1.32 -6.00
N PRO A 736 -1.15 -1.87 -5.70
CA PRO A 736 -2.38 -1.38 -6.32
C PRO A 736 -2.67 0.07 -5.90
N ARG A 737 -3.09 0.91 -6.86
CA ARG A 737 -3.45 2.32 -6.66
C ARG A 737 -4.75 2.63 -7.36
N ILE A 738 -5.53 3.57 -6.82
CA ILE A 738 -6.78 4.00 -7.46
C ILE A 738 -6.47 4.51 -8.87
N ILE A 739 -7.21 4.02 -9.85
CA ILE A 739 -7.16 4.50 -11.24
C ILE A 739 -8.06 5.75 -11.29
N SER A 740 -7.47 6.93 -11.05
CA SER A 740 -8.20 8.17 -10.77
C SER A 740 -8.23 9.18 -11.93
N ASP A 741 -7.46 8.92 -12.98
CA ASP A 741 -7.26 9.84 -14.11
C ASP A 741 -7.09 9.08 -15.43
N GLU A 742 -7.16 9.83 -16.55
CA GLU A 742 -7.03 9.24 -17.88
C GLU A 742 -5.66 8.66 -18.17
N ASP A 743 -4.60 9.18 -17.60
CA ASP A 743 -3.23 8.70 -17.86
C ASP A 743 -2.98 7.37 -17.17
N SER A 744 -3.44 7.23 -15.92
CA SER A 744 -3.44 5.95 -15.20
C SER A 744 -4.31 4.91 -15.93
N LEU A 745 -5.47 5.29 -16.45
CA LEU A 745 -6.33 4.43 -17.24
C LEU A 745 -5.63 3.97 -18.53
N LYS A 746 -5.04 4.87 -19.32
CA LYS A 746 -4.28 4.54 -20.53
C LYS A 746 -3.11 3.59 -20.26
N SER A 747 -2.40 3.84 -19.15
CA SER A 747 -1.31 2.96 -18.72
C SER A 747 -1.79 1.53 -18.46
N LYS A 748 -2.94 1.35 -17.79
CA LYS A 748 -3.51 0.01 -17.54
C LYS A 748 -4.08 -0.65 -18.79
N ILE A 749 -4.61 0.11 -19.73
CA ILE A 749 -5.02 -0.40 -21.05
C ILE A 749 -3.81 -0.97 -21.80
N GLY A 750 -2.74 -0.17 -21.96
CA GLY A 750 -1.52 -0.61 -22.64
C GLY A 750 -0.85 -1.81 -21.97
N MET A 751 -0.95 -1.91 -20.63
CA MET A 751 -0.50 -3.09 -19.89
C MET A 751 -1.32 -4.34 -20.24
N LEU A 752 -2.67 -4.26 -20.31
CA LEU A 752 -3.51 -5.42 -20.67
C LEU A 752 -3.30 -5.85 -22.11
N GLU A 753 -3.04 -4.89 -23.03
CA GLU A 753 -2.67 -5.21 -24.42
C GLU A 753 -1.35 -5.99 -24.47
N ALA A 754 -0.33 -5.54 -23.71
CA ALA A 754 0.94 -6.25 -23.61
C ALA A 754 0.78 -7.64 -22.96
N LEU A 755 -0.04 -7.78 -21.92
CA LEU A 755 -0.32 -9.08 -21.29
C LEU A 755 -0.99 -10.06 -22.26
N ARG A 756 -1.88 -9.59 -23.13
CA ARG A 756 -2.51 -10.39 -24.18
C ARG A 756 -1.46 -10.92 -25.18
N ASP A 757 -0.49 -10.11 -25.54
CA ASP A 757 0.58 -10.50 -26.45
C ASP A 757 1.60 -11.43 -25.79
N ILE A 758 1.90 -11.20 -24.50
CA ILE A 758 2.73 -12.10 -23.70
C ILE A 758 2.06 -13.49 -23.54
N GLU A 759 0.73 -13.53 -23.40
CA GLU A 759 -0.02 -14.80 -23.34
C GLU A 759 0.16 -15.60 -24.62
N VAL A 760 0.10 -14.96 -25.79
CA VAL A 760 0.36 -15.61 -27.09
C VAL A 760 1.79 -16.15 -27.15
N ALA A 761 2.79 -15.33 -26.79
CA ALA A 761 4.19 -15.74 -26.75
C ALA A 761 4.43 -16.94 -25.82
N ALA A 762 3.83 -16.93 -24.63
CA ALA A 762 3.98 -18.01 -23.67
C ALA A 762 3.39 -19.35 -24.18
N LYS A 763 2.28 -19.30 -24.93
CA LYS A 763 1.70 -20.51 -25.57
C LYS A 763 2.61 -21.09 -26.65
N LEU A 764 3.26 -20.24 -27.43
CA LEU A 764 4.20 -20.69 -28.46
C LEU A 764 5.46 -21.33 -27.86
N ILE A 765 5.98 -20.75 -26.76
CA ILE A 765 7.17 -21.26 -26.06
C ILE A 765 6.86 -22.61 -25.37
N GLY A 766 5.66 -22.79 -24.82
CA GLY A 766 5.29 -23.95 -24.00
C GLY A 766 4.89 -25.22 -24.76
N SER A 767 4.73 -25.18 -26.07
CA SER A 767 4.18 -26.28 -26.89
C SER A 767 5.23 -27.12 -27.65
N THR A 768 6.45 -27.22 -27.16
CA THR A 768 7.48 -28.06 -27.79
C THR A 768 7.32 -29.55 -27.43
N GLU A 769 6.90 -30.38 -28.34
CA GLU A 769 7.12 -31.84 -28.28
C GLU A 769 8.63 -32.12 -28.42
N GLU A 770 9.13 -33.11 -27.69
CA GLU A 770 10.56 -33.45 -27.66
C GLU A 770 10.97 -34.12 -28.98
N ASP A 771 11.38 -33.35 -29.98
CA ASP A 771 12.22 -33.84 -31.03
C ASP A 771 13.68 -33.50 -30.67
N ASP A 772 14.45 -34.51 -30.27
CA ASP A 772 15.81 -34.36 -29.69
C ASP A 772 16.84 -33.79 -30.69
N ASP A 773 16.50 -33.70 -31.97
CA ASP A 773 17.42 -33.34 -33.05
C ASP A 773 17.31 -31.90 -33.55
N GLU A 774 16.22 -31.15 -33.30
CA GLU A 774 16.07 -29.76 -33.76
C GLU A 774 16.43 -28.75 -32.69
N ASP A 775 16.98 -27.61 -33.13
CA ASP A 775 17.26 -26.48 -32.22
C ASP A 775 15.95 -25.82 -31.80
N PRO A 776 15.73 -25.55 -30.50
CA PRO A 776 14.51 -24.93 -30.00
C PRO A 776 14.17 -23.57 -30.66
N LEU A 777 15.17 -22.84 -31.16
CA LEU A 777 14.92 -21.60 -31.90
C LEU A 777 14.32 -21.84 -33.26
N ASP A 778 14.70 -22.95 -33.94
CA ASP A 778 14.16 -23.31 -35.25
C ASP A 778 12.69 -23.73 -35.11
N ILE A 779 12.36 -24.49 -34.05
CA ILE A 779 10.99 -24.86 -33.70
C ILE A 779 10.13 -23.61 -33.39
N ASN A 780 10.66 -22.69 -32.60
CA ASN A 780 9.95 -21.44 -32.27
C ASN A 780 9.79 -20.55 -33.51
N TYR A 781 10.77 -20.53 -34.40
CA TYR A 781 10.67 -19.83 -35.69
C TYR A 781 9.55 -20.41 -36.58
N GLN A 782 9.45 -21.73 -36.70
CA GLN A 782 8.40 -22.39 -37.47
C GLN A 782 6.99 -22.03 -36.91
N LYS A 783 6.83 -22.01 -35.59
CA LYS A 783 5.56 -21.65 -34.93
C LYS A 783 5.12 -20.20 -35.13
N LEU A 784 6.02 -19.32 -35.58
CA LEU A 784 5.61 -17.96 -35.94
C LEU A 784 4.76 -17.90 -37.21
N HIS A 785 4.82 -18.93 -38.07
CA HIS A 785 4.17 -18.92 -39.39
C HIS A 785 4.48 -17.62 -40.17
N CYS A 786 5.74 -17.17 -40.06
CA CYS A 786 6.21 -15.91 -40.64
C CYS A 786 7.63 -16.10 -41.20
N GLY A 787 7.77 -16.01 -42.52
CA GLY A 787 9.08 -15.99 -43.19
C GLY A 787 9.81 -14.69 -42.83
N ILE A 788 11.03 -14.82 -42.29
CA ILE A 788 11.87 -13.67 -41.90
C ILE A 788 13.22 -13.82 -42.59
N VAL A 789 13.55 -12.89 -43.49
CA VAL A 789 14.80 -12.92 -44.27
C VAL A 789 15.57 -11.61 -44.05
N PRO A 790 16.87 -11.68 -43.70
CA PRO A 790 17.69 -10.49 -43.53
C PRO A 790 17.87 -9.75 -44.85
N VAL A 791 17.65 -8.45 -44.83
CA VAL A 791 17.93 -7.57 -45.98
C VAL A 791 19.43 -7.30 -46.04
N PRO A 792 20.11 -7.49 -47.17
CA PRO A 792 21.52 -7.12 -47.33
C PRO A 792 21.75 -5.64 -47.11
N HIS A 793 22.81 -5.27 -46.38
CA HIS A 793 23.09 -3.86 -46.05
C HIS A 793 23.46 -2.98 -47.23
N ASP A 794 23.88 -3.60 -48.35
CA ASP A 794 24.21 -2.98 -49.61
C ASP A 794 23.05 -2.94 -50.62
N SER A 795 21.88 -3.40 -50.25
CA SER A 795 20.67 -3.40 -51.09
C SER A 795 19.96 -2.03 -51.11
N ASP A 796 19.23 -1.79 -52.21
CA ASP A 796 18.38 -0.61 -52.37
C ASP A 796 17.30 -0.50 -51.28
N ASP A 797 16.71 -1.63 -50.89
CA ASP A 797 15.72 -1.69 -49.80
C ASP A 797 16.30 -1.26 -48.47
N PHE A 798 17.52 -1.70 -48.12
CA PHE A 798 18.19 -1.28 -46.88
C PHE A 798 18.49 0.22 -46.94
N GLY A 799 18.99 0.73 -48.08
CA GLY A 799 19.25 2.15 -48.30
C GLY A 799 17.99 3.01 -48.16
N LEU A 800 16.87 2.56 -48.73
CA LEU A 800 15.57 3.24 -48.63
C LEU A 800 15.07 3.28 -47.20
N VAL A 801 15.06 2.15 -46.50
CA VAL A 801 14.62 2.03 -45.10
C VAL A 801 15.48 2.91 -44.19
N LYS A 802 16.81 2.87 -44.37
CA LYS A 802 17.75 3.71 -43.64
C LYS A 802 17.47 5.19 -43.86
N LYS A 803 17.32 5.63 -45.14
CA LYS A 803 16.96 7.01 -45.47
C LYS A 803 15.64 7.43 -44.83
N TYR A 804 14.64 6.55 -44.86
CA TYR A 804 13.32 6.81 -44.24
C TYR A 804 13.41 6.97 -42.72
N LEU A 805 14.20 6.13 -42.05
CA LEU A 805 14.42 6.24 -40.58
C LEU A 805 15.18 7.53 -40.23
N GLU A 806 16.29 7.82 -40.95
CA GLU A 806 17.12 9.00 -40.63
C GLU A 806 16.40 10.31 -40.91
N ASN A 807 15.68 10.42 -42.04
CA ASN A 807 15.00 11.64 -42.43
C ASN A 807 13.78 11.97 -41.59
N THR A 808 13.03 10.98 -41.09
CA THR A 808 11.72 11.21 -40.51
C THR A 808 11.75 11.27 -38.98
N HIS A 809 12.90 11.51 -38.36
CA HIS A 809 13.02 11.79 -36.96
C HIS A 809 12.58 13.25 -36.64
N ALA A 810 11.48 13.41 -35.92
CA ALA A 810 10.93 14.73 -35.62
C ALA A 810 11.81 15.53 -34.65
N PRO A 811 12.04 16.82 -34.89
CA PRO A 811 12.92 17.66 -34.09
C PRO A 811 12.40 17.90 -32.66
N THR A 812 11.16 17.53 -32.34
CA THR A 812 10.58 17.59 -30.99
C THR A 812 10.95 16.41 -30.11
N HIS A 813 11.30 15.26 -30.69
CA HIS A 813 11.76 14.08 -29.97
C HIS A 813 13.28 14.13 -29.74
N LYS A 814 13.72 14.92 -28.75
CA LYS A 814 15.15 15.21 -28.48
C LYS A 814 15.79 14.30 -27.45
N GLU A 815 15.03 13.46 -26.81
CA GLU A 815 15.45 12.65 -25.66
C GLU A 815 16.31 11.45 -26.07
N TRP A 816 16.21 11.03 -27.32
CA TRP A 816 16.95 9.92 -27.92
C TRP A 816 17.13 10.14 -29.41
N SER A 817 18.08 9.43 -30.01
CA SER A 817 18.27 9.28 -31.45
C SER A 817 18.20 7.79 -31.83
N LEU A 818 17.95 7.49 -33.06
CA LEU A 818 17.80 6.14 -33.61
C LEU A 818 18.98 5.76 -34.49
N GLU A 819 19.45 4.52 -34.32
CA GLU A 819 20.48 3.90 -35.16
C GLU A 819 19.94 2.57 -35.70
N LEU A 820 19.95 2.36 -37.00
CA LEU A 820 19.49 1.15 -37.63
C LEU A 820 20.55 0.05 -37.49
N GLU A 821 20.22 -1.05 -36.81
CA GLU A 821 21.13 -2.19 -36.67
C GLU A 821 20.89 -3.23 -37.80
N ASP A 822 19.63 -3.68 -37.98
CA ASP A 822 19.24 -4.70 -38.93
C ASP A 822 17.87 -4.41 -39.54
N VAL A 823 17.67 -4.92 -40.77
CA VAL A 823 16.38 -4.96 -41.47
C VAL A 823 16.10 -6.36 -41.90
N PHE A 824 14.87 -6.82 -41.72
CA PHE A 824 14.38 -8.11 -42.18
C PHE A 824 13.13 -7.91 -43.04
N THR A 825 13.02 -8.58 -44.17
CA THR A 825 11.71 -8.73 -44.82
C THR A 825 10.90 -9.72 -44.03
N VAL A 826 9.61 -9.46 -43.89
CA VAL A 826 8.65 -10.34 -43.19
C VAL A 826 7.52 -10.73 -44.14
N LEU A 827 7.19 -12.01 -44.15
CA LEU A 827 6.12 -12.58 -44.95
C LEU A 827 5.28 -13.49 -44.06
N ARG A 828 4.17 -13.00 -43.58
CA ARG A 828 3.28 -13.75 -42.71
C ARG A 828 2.32 -14.59 -43.57
N GLU A 829 2.12 -15.86 -43.18
CA GLU A 829 1.22 -16.76 -43.88
C GLU A 829 -0.22 -16.24 -43.93
N GLY A 830 -0.84 -16.24 -45.12
CA GLY A 830 -2.21 -15.79 -45.36
C GLY A 830 -2.43 -14.27 -45.34
N GLU A 831 -1.44 -13.46 -44.98
CA GLU A 831 -1.59 -11.99 -44.91
C GLU A 831 -1.63 -11.34 -46.29
N GLU A 832 -0.74 -11.79 -47.19
CA GLU A 832 -0.72 -11.30 -48.60
C GLU A 832 -2.05 -11.62 -49.33
N ASP A 833 -2.61 -12.83 -49.15
CA ASP A 833 -3.89 -13.22 -49.73
C ASP A 833 -5.05 -12.33 -49.27
N ALA A 834 -5.09 -12.04 -47.97
CA ALA A 834 -6.08 -11.09 -47.39
C ALA A 834 -5.88 -9.67 -47.96
N TYR A 835 -4.61 -9.24 -48.02
CA TYR A 835 -4.24 -7.90 -48.50
C TYR A 835 -4.53 -7.66 -49.97
N VAL A 836 -4.33 -8.67 -50.83
CA VAL A 836 -4.60 -8.59 -52.30
C VAL A 836 -6.04 -8.11 -52.57
N SER A 837 -7.01 -8.52 -51.73
CA SER A 837 -8.40 -8.04 -51.85
C SER A 837 -8.56 -6.55 -51.60
N LYS A 838 -7.59 -5.91 -50.90
CA LYS A 838 -7.63 -4.48 -50.52
C LYS A 838 -6.72 -3.60 -51.38
N LYS A 839 -5.77 -4.17 -52.16
CA LYS A 839 -4.93 -3.41 -53.07
C LYS A 839 -5.71 -2.48 -54.01
N PRO A 840 -6.91 -2.84 -54.54
CA PRO A 840 -7.71 -1.96 -55.40
C PRO A 840 -8.21 -0.68 -54.72
N LEU A 841 -8.15 -0.59 -53.39
CA LEU A 841 -8.50 0.65 -52.67
C LEU A 841 -7.59 1.81 -53.08
N GLY A 842 -6.35 1.49 -53.53
CA GLY A 842 -5.31 2.45 -53.87
C GLY A 842 -4.74 3.24 -52.67
N ASN A 843 -3.97 4.30 -52.95
CA ASN A 843 -3.31 5.11 -51.92
C ASN A 843 -2.56 4.25 -50.91
N ARG A 844 -1.64 3.39 -51.44
CA ARG A 844 -0.84 2.48 -50.65
C ARG A 844 0.41 3.21 -50.16
N MET A 845 0.66 3.14 -48.85
CA MET A 845 1.80 3.81 -48.23
C MET A 845 2.59 2.82 -47.34
N LEU A 846 3.91 2.97 -47.29
CA LEU A 846 4.77 2.29 -46.36
C LEU A 846 4.85 3.12 -45.10
N LEU A 847 4.26 2.66 -43.98
CA LEU A 847 4.07 3.43 -42.78
C LEU A 847 4.68 2.75 -41.53
N TRP A 848 5.10 3.55 -40.57
CA TRP A 848 5.72 3.12 -39.32
C TRP A 848 4.71 2.62 -38.30
N HIS A 849 5.06 1.48 -37.65
CA HIS A 849 4.39 1.02 -36.46
C HIS A 849 5.44 0.59 -35.42
N GLY A 850 5.30 1.07 -34.18
CA GLY A 850 6.17 0.71 -33.03
C GLY A 850 5.39 0.02 -31.94
N SER A 851 6.01 -0.95 -31.28
CA SER A 851 5.44 -1.67 -30.16
C SER A 851 6.55 -2.17 -29.21
N ARG A 852 6.17 -2.61 -28.01
CA ARG A 852 7.13 -3.26 -27.08
C ARG A 852 7.70 -4.53 -27.72
N THR A 853 8.97 -4.83 -27.43
CA THR A 853 9.64 -6.06 -27.94
C THR A 853 8.84 -7.32 -27.57
N THR A 854 8.24 -7.36 -26.39
CA THR A 854 7.41 -8.48 -25.93
C THR A 854 6.15 -8.74 -26.74
N ASN A 855 5.69 -7.78 -27.55
CA ASN A 855 4.49 -7.91 -28.36
C ASN A 855 4.77 -8.53 -29.74
N TYR A 856 6.05 -8.56 -30.17
CA TYR A 856 6.39 -8.93 -31.53
C TYR A 856 6.19 -10.42 -31.85
N VAL A 857 6.31 -11.32 -30.88
CA VAL A 857 5.93 -12.72 -31.08
C VAL A 857 4.44 -12.82 -31.46
N GLY A 858 3.58 -12.09 -30.76
CA GLY A 858 2.14 -12.00 -31.06
C GLY A 858 1.89 -11.35 -32.44
N ILE A 859 2.58 -10.25 -32.75
CA ILE A 859 2.43 -9.53 -33.99
C ILE A 859 2.90 -10.37 -35.20
N LEU A 860 4.06 -11.00 -35.10
CA LEU A 860 4.58 -11.84 -36.19
C LEU A 860 3.75 -13.09 -36.42
N SER A 861 3.20 -13.70 -35.35
CA SER A 861 2.38 -14.91 -35.48
C SER A 861 0.93 -14.64 -35.90
N GLN A 862 0.31 -13.52 -35.40
CA GLN A 862 -1.11 -13.25 -35.61
C GLN A 862 -1.43 -11.99 -36.42
N GLY A 863 -0.39 -11.21 -36.81
CA GLY A 863 -0.55 -9.92 -37.42
C GLY A 863 -0.88 -8.79 -36.44
N LEU A 864 -0.96 -7.56 -36.94
CA LEU A 864 -1.44 -6.41 -36.20
C LEU A 864 -2.94 -6.56 -35.93
N ARG A 865 -3.37 -6.28 -34.69
CA ARG A 865 -4.74 -6.54 -34.25
C ARG A 865 -5.43 -5.27 -33.80
N VAL A 866 -6.71 -5.18 -34.06
CA VAL A 866 -7.56 -4.14 -33.48
C VAL A 866 -7.82 -4.43 -31.99
N ALA A 867 -7.89 -3.41 -31.19
CA ALA A 867 -8.25 -3.54 -29.78
C ALA A 867 -9.61 -4.25 -29.60
N PRO A 868 -9.77 -5.11 -28.57
CA PRO A 868 -10.99 -5.86 -28.37
C PRO A 868 -12.17 -4.92 -28.04
N PRO A 869 -13.42 -5.37 -28.32
CA PRO A 869 -14.63 -4.56 -28.04
C PRO A 869 -14.74 -4.11 -26.59
N GLU A 870 -14.24 -4.92 -25.66
CA GLU A 870 -14.27 -4.69 -24.21
C GLU A 870 -13.32 -3.58 -23.76
N ALA A 871 -12.26 -3.26 -24.55
CA ALA A 871 -11.31 -2.23 -24.20
C ALA A 871 -11.96 -0.85 -24.14
N PRO A 872 -11.58 0.02 -23.17
CA PRO A 872 -12.09 1.40 -23.12
C PRO A 872 -11.78 2.18 -24.39
N VAL A 873 -12.60 3.16 -24.73
CA VAL A 873 -12.34 4.06 -25.87
C VAL A 873 -11.26 5.10 -25.60
N THR A 874 -10.91 5.35 -24.35
CA THR A 874 -9.80 6.24 -23.96
C THR A 874 -8.46 5.70 -24.48
N GLY A 875 -7.69 6.58 -25.09
CA GLY A 875 -6.41 6.21 -25.72
C GLY A 875 -6.50 6.04 -27.25
N TYR A 876 -7.71 5.83 -27.78
CA TYR A 876 -7.93 5.70 -29.22
C TYR A 876 -8.59 6.96 -29.79
N MET A 877 -7.76 7.91 -30.19
CA MET A 877 -8.19 9.26 -30.61
C MET A 877 -9.23 9.23 -31.76
N PHE A 878 -9.08 8.25 -32.66
CA PHE A 878 -9.92 8.03 -33.84
C PHE A 878 -10.64 6.68 -33.83
N GLY A 879 -10.77 6.06 -32.68
CA GLY A 879 -11.43 4.77 -32.51
C GLY A 879 -10.50 3.56 -32.55
N LYS A 880 -11.08 2.38 -32.36
CA LYS A 880 -10.35 1.10 -32.31
C LYS A 880 -9.92 0.66 -33.69
N GLY A 881 -8.73 1.07 -34.11
CA GLY A 881 -8.09 0.69 -35.34
C GLY A 881 -6.61 0.41 -35.11
N VAL A 882 -5.89 0.02 -36.16
CA VAL A 882 -4.42 -0.07 -36.14
C VAL A 882 -3.86 1.29 -36.56
N TYR A 883 -2.97 1.84 -35.74
CA TYR A 883 -2.39 3.17 -35.89
C TYR A 883 -1.00 3.12 -36.49
N PHE A 884 -0.76 3.98 -37.44
CA PHE A 884 0.53 4.15 -38.14
C PHE A 884 0.92 5.63 -38.16
N ALA A 885 2.21 5.88 -38.41
CA ALA A 885 2.76 7.22 -38.60
C ALA A 885 3.63 7.27 -39.87
N ASP A 886 3.75 8.47 -40.44
CA ASP A 886 4.70 8.78 -41.51
C ASP A 886 6.04 9.33 -40.97
N LEU A 887 6.15 9.67 -39.70
CA LEU A 887 7.38 10.05 -39.02
C LEU A 887 7.81 8.96 -38.04
N VAL A 888 9.03 8.42 -38.19
CA VAL A 888 9.56 7.29 -37.40
C VAL A 888 9.50 7.55 -35.93
N SER A 889 9.88 8.76 -35.49
CA SER A 889 9.97 9.08 -34.08
C SER A 889 8.60 9.12 -33.36
N LYS A 890 7.48 9.31 -34.10
CA LYS A 890 6.13 9.19 -33.58
C LYS A 890 5.82 7.74 -33.20
N SER A 891 6.17 6.77 -34.03
CA SER A 891 5.98 5.34 -33.73
C SER A 891 7.02 4.78 -32.76
N ALA A 892 8.25 5.28 -32.80
CA ALA A 892 9.36 4.78 -31.98
C ALA A 892 9.11 4.97 -30.45
N GLN A 893 8.37 5.98 -30.03
CA GLN A 893 8.03 6.18 -28.61
C GLN A 893 7.22 5.00 -28.01
N TYR A 894 6.55 4.21 -28.84
CA TYR A 894 5.79 3.03 -28.41
C TYR A 894 6.67 1.76 -28.24
N CYS A 895 7.97 1.83 -28.54
CA CYS A 895 8.91 0.74 -28.28
C CYS A 895 9.26 0.61 -26.79
N TYR A 896 9.03 1.64 -25.98
CA TYR A 896 9.29 1.66 -24.53
C TYR A 896 10.72 1.25 -24.16
N THR A 897 11.70 1.69 -24.94
CA THR A 897 13.11 1.43 -24.66
C THR A 897 13.64 2.30 -23.52
N SER A 898 14.73 1.86 -22.91
CA SER A 898 15.40 2.57 -21.82
C SER A 898 16.92 2.54 -22.02
N LYS A 899 17.68 3.26 -21.20
CA LYS A 899 19.15 3.20 -21.20
C LYS A 899 19.67 1.77 -20.96
N ASN A 900 18.98 1.00 -20.14
CA ASN A 900 19.37 -0.38 -19.79
C ASN A 900 18.89 -1.40 -20.85
N SER A 901 17.84 -1.07 -21.60
CA SER A 901 17.32 -1.88 -22.72
C SER A 901 17.14 -0.99 -23.94
N PRO A 902 18.25 -0.64 -24.63
CA PRO A 902 18.23 0.38 -25.68
C PRO A 902 17.80 -0.18 -27.05
N ILE A 903 17.60 -1.48 -27.21
CA ILE A 903 17.21 -2.10 -28.49
C ILE A 903 15.70 -2.18 -28.56
N GLY A 904 15.11 -1.64 -29.61
CA GLY A 904 13.71 -1.75 -29.96
C GLY A 904 13.48 -2.40 -31.30
N LEU A 905 12.27 -2.90 -31.51
CA LEU A 905 11.79 -3.39 -32.78
C LEU A 905 10.75 -2.43 -33.35
N MET A 906 10.77 -2.25 -34.69
CA MET A 906 9.79 -1.43 -35.40
C MET A 906 9.36 -2.14 -36.67
N LEU A 907 8.14 -1.86 -37.11
CA LEU A 907 7.59 -2.37 -38.37
C LEU A 907 7.44 -1.25 -39.39
N LEU A 908 7.70 -1.58 -40.65
CA LEU A 908 7.19 -0.89 -41.79
C LEU A 908 6.16 -1.80 -42.48
N SER A 909 4.93 -1.28 -42.54
CA SER A 909 3.81 -1.99 -43.14
C SER A 909 3.33 -1.26 -44.39
N GLU A 910 3.05 -2.00 -45.45
CA GLU A 910 2.31 -1.49 -46.60
C GLU A 910 0.84 -1.42 -46.20
N VAL A 911 0.24 -0.23 -46.24
CA VAL A 911 -1.12 0.02 -45.82
C VAL A 911 -1.95 0.56 -46.98
N ALA A 912 -3.03 -0.13 -47.32
CA ALA A 912 -3.96 0.31 -48.36
C ALA A 912 -4.99 1.31 -47.74
N LEU A 913 -4.66 2.60 -47.77
CA LEU A 913 -5.44 3.66 -47.13
C LEU A 913 -6.72 4.03 -47.91
N GLY A 914 -6.69 3.86 -49.22
CA GLY A 914 -7.82 4.24 -50.07
C GLY A 914 -8.21 5.73 -49.92
N LYS A 915 -9.52 6.03 -49.84
CA LYS A 915 -10.02 7.36 -49.60
C LYS A 915 -10.03 7.63 -48.07
N MET A 916 -9.13 8.50 -47.64
CA MET A 916 -8.99 8.84 -46.20
C MET A 916 -10.08 9.80 -45.70
N HIS A 917 -10.52 9.64 -44.47
CA HIS A 917 -11.30 10.62 -43.71
C HIS A 917 -10.32 11.46 -42.89
N GLU A 918 -10.17 12.74 -43.23
CA GLU A 918 -9.20 13.65 -42.59
C GLU A 918 -9.83 14.40 -41.42
N LEU A 919 -9.13 14.39 -40.27
CA LEU A 919 -9.61 15.02 -39.03
C LEU A 919 -8.50 15.86 -38.38
N LYS A 920 -8.87 16.99 -37.79
CA LYS A 920 -7.97 17.90 -37.04
C LYS A 920 -8.04 17.71 -35.54
N ALA A 921 -9.02 16.98 -35.03
CA ALA A 921 -9.26 16.75 -33.63
C ALA A 921 -9.71 15.30 -33.40
N ALA A 922 -9.57 14.84 -32.18
CA ALA A 922 -10.05 13.52 -31.76
C ALA A 922 -11.54 13.34 -32.04
N GLN A 923 -11.88 12.28 -32.76
CA GLN A 923 -13.24 11.85 -33.01
C GLN A 923 -13.29 10.34 -33.04
N TYR A 924 -13.86 9.76 -32.00
CA TYR A 924 -14.00 8.31 -31.93
C TYR A 924 -14.96 7.78 -32.99
N MET A 925 -14.55 6.72 -33.67
CA MET A 925 -15.39 5.98 -34.63
C MET A 925 -15.02 4.50 -34.64
N GLU A 926 -15.97 3.62 -34.88
CA GLU A 926 -15.74 2.18 -35.02
C GLU A 926 -15.32 1.79 -36.45
N LYS A 927 -15.68 2.60 -37.40
CA LYS A 927 -15.36 2.47 -38.83
C LYS A 927 -15.43 3.85 -39.51
N PRO A 928 -14.72 4.04 -40.62
CA PRO A 928 -14.74 5.31 -41.33
C PRO A 928 -16.14 5.57 -41.95
N PRO A 929 -16.48 6.83 -42.20
CA PRO A 929 -17.75 7.19 -42.86
C PRO A 929 -17.94 6.50 -44.23
N ARG A 930 -19.15 6.38 -44.68
CA ARG A 930 -19.48 5.74 -45.95
C ARG A 930 -18.65 6.33 -47.11
N GLY A 931 -17.99 5.48 -47.89
CA GLY A 931 -17.11 5.84 -48.99
C GLY A 931 -15.71 6.29 -48.62
N LYS A 932 -15.35 6.16 -47.32
CA LYS A 932 -13.98 6.27 -46.78
C LYS A 932 -13.50 4.90 -46.33
N HIS A 933 -12.17 4.70 -46.36
CA HIS A 933 -11.56 3.41 -46.09
C HIS A 933 -10.61 3.44 -44.90
N SER A 934 -10.14 4.62 -44.52
CA SER A 934 -9.21 4.87 -43.40
C SER A 934 -9.44 6.27 -42.85
N THR A 935 -8.82 6.56 -41.71
CA THR A 935 -8.80 7.89 -41.10
C THR A 935 -7.39 8.43 -41.09
N LYS A 936 -7.23 9.73 -41.37
CA LYS A 936 -5.98 10.46 -41.20
C LYS A 936 -6.17 11.60 -40.23
N GLY A 937 -5.50 11.52 -39.09
CA GLY A 937 -5.33 12.66 -38.21
C GLY A 937 -4.28 13.62 -38.79
N LEU A 938 -4.66 14.85 -38.99
CA LEU A 938 -3.81 15.87 -39.61
C LEU A 938 -2.91 16.52 -38.56
N GLY A 939 -1.59 16.34 -38.66
CA GLY A 939 -0.59 16.90 -37.76
C GLY A 939 -0.12 18.31 -38.13
N GLN A 940 0.46 19.02 -37.16
CA GLN A 940 1.18 20.29 -37.40
C GLN A 940 2.46 20.08 -38.21
N ASN A 941 3.02 18.87 -38.15
CA ASN A 941 4.21 18.49 -38.90
C ASN A 941 3.93 17.27 -39.79
N LYS A 942 4.48 17.25 -40.96
CA LYS A 942 4.41 16.16 -41.96
C LYS A 942 5.76 15.97 -42.64
N PRO A 943 6.04 14.81 -43.25
CA PRO A 943 7.18 14.68 -44.14
C PRO A 943 7.02 15.56 -45.40
N LEU A 944 8.10 16.08 -45.91
CA LEU A 944 8.12 16.86 -47.18
C LEU A 944 7.76 15.95 -48.35
N GLU A 945 6.69 16.26 -49.06
CA GLU A 945 6.13 15.41 -50.13
C GLU A 945 7.04 15.30 -51.37
N GLU A 946 7.84 16.32 -51.61
CA GLU A 946 8.80 16.37 -52.73
C GLU A 946 9.89 15.30 -52.60
N ASP A 947 10.19 14.87 -51.38
CA ASP A 947 11.19 13.83 -51.09
C ASP A 947 10.63 12.40 -51.05
N PHE A 948 9.33 12.21 -51.32
CA PHE A 948 8.69 10.89 -51.35
C PHE A 948 9.25 10.02 -52.43
N GLN A 949 9.33 8.72 -52.17
CA GLN A 949 9.81 7.74 -53.12
C GLN A 949 8.75 6.68 -53.39
N ALA A 950 8.80 6.09 -54.57
CA ALA A 950 8.01 4.92 -54.91
C ALA A 950 8.83 3.66 -54.56
N TRP A 951 8.18 2.65 -53.98
CA TRP A 951 8.76 1.35 -53.71
C TRP A 951 7.88 0.25 -54.32
N GLY A 952 8.52 -0.76 -54.92
CA GLY A 952 7.80 -1.85 -55.53
C GLY A 952 6.71 -1.39 -56.53
N ASP A 953 5.53 -2.00 -56.45
CA ASP A 953 4.39 -1.68 -57.30
C ASP A 953 3.62 -0.43 -56.78
N GLN A 954 4.18 0.75 -57.00
CA GLN A 954 3.58 2.07 -56.71
C GLN A 954 3.20 2.28 -55.21
N VAL A 955 3.95 1.72 -54.30
CA VAL A 955 3.80 2.03 -52.87
C VAL A 955 4.54 3.32 -52.55
N THR A 956 3.84 4.29 -51.97
CA THR A 956 4.46 5.57 -51.59
C THR A 956 5.22 5.41 -50.24
N VAL A 957 6.51 5.80 -50.25
CA VAL A 957 7.35 5.87 -49.06
C VAL A 957 7.53 7.34 -48.67
N PRO A 958 6.94 7.82 -47.58
CA PRO A 958 6.99 9.24 -47.16
C PRO A 958 8.32 9.56 -46.43
N CYS A 959 9.44 9.33 -47.09
CA CYS A 959 10.79 9.45 -46.53
C CYS A 959 11.36 10.88 -46.53
N GLY A 960 10.49 11.91 -46.59
CA GLY A 960 10.87 13.29 -46.56
C GLY A 960 11.21 13.80 -45.16
N ARG A 961 12.03 14.84 -45.09
CA ARG A 961 12.32 15.54 -43.81
C ARG A 961 11.06 16.14 -43.21
N PRO A 962 10.94 16.24 -41.86
CA PRO A 962 9.79 16.87 -41.21
C PRO A 962 9.70 18.37 -41.50
N VAL A 963 8.54 18.82 -41.98
CA VAL A 963 8.21 20.22 -42.23
C VAL A 963 6.88 20.60 -41.62
N ALA A 964 6.66 21.89 -41.39
CA ALA A 964 5.37 22.38 -40.94
C ALA A 964 4.30 22.09 -41.99
N SER A 965 3.19 21.52 -41.63
CA SER A 965 2.07 21.18 -42.55
C SER A 965 1.29 22.40 -43.04
N GLY A 966 1.45 23.54 -42.39
CA GLY A 966 0.63 24.73 -42.65
C GLY A 966 -0.83 24.61 -42.15
N ILE A 967 -1.17 23.52 -41.48
CA ILE A 967 -2.54 23.33 -40.96
C ILE A 967 -2.64 23.99 -39.60
N SER A 968 -3.51 24.99 -39.51
CA SER A 968 -3.90 25.65 -38.27
C SER A 968 -5.02 24.89 -37.58
N ASN A 969 -5.10 25.03 -36.22
CA ASN A 969 -6.18 24.48 -35.40
C ASN A 969 -6.25 22.94 -35.44
N THR A 970 -5.11 22.25 -35.42
CA THR A 970 -5.07 20.81 -35.18
C THR A 970 -4.50 20.50 -33.80
N ASN A 971 -5.07 19.49 -33.13
CA ASN A 971 -4.63 19.02 -31.82
C ASN A 971 -3.45 18.03 -31.92
N LEU A 972 -3.10 17.59 -33.14
CA LEU A 972 -2.02 16.62 -33.36
C LEU A 972 -0.73 17.33 -33.74
N LEU A 973 0.39 16.89 -33.15
CA LEU A 973 1.71 17.33 -33.55
C LEU A 973 2.16 16.69 -34.86
N TYR A 974 1.73 15.44 -35.11
CA TYR A 974 2.12 14.62 -36.26
C TYR A 974 0.94 13.97 -36.88
N ASN A 975 1.05 13.56 -38.15
CA ASN A 975 0.03 12.77 -38.80
C ASN A 975 -0.11 11.39 -38.13
N GLU A 976 -1.35 10.91 -38.06
CA GLU A 976 -1.70 9.55 -37.68
C GLU A 976 -2.59 8.93 -38.74
N TYR A 977 -2.34 7.68 -39.08
CA TYR A 977 -3.09 6.92 -40.08
C TYR A 977 -3.74 5.73 -39.41
N ILE A 978 -5.04 5.56 -39.55
CA ILE A 978 -5.79 4.53 -38.86
C ILE A 978 -6.58 3.69 -39.86
N VAL A 979 -6.40 2.38 -39.83
CA VAL A 979 -7.23 1.42 -40.55
C VAL A 979 -8.00 0.55 -39.57
N TYR A 980 -9.22 0.22 -39.91
CA TYR A 980 -10.16 -0.52 -39.05
C TYR A 980 -10.39 -1.96 -39.51
N ASP A 981 -9.82 -2.32 -40.65
CA ASP A 981 -9.80 -3.66 -41.23
C ASP A 981 -8.34 -4.12 -41.41
N THR A 982 -7.95 -5.11 -40.64
CA THR A 982 -6.55 -5.62 -40.66
C THR A 982 -6.13 -6.19 -42.04
N ALA A 983 -7.07 -6.57 -42.91
CA ALA A 983 -6.76 -6.96 -44.28
C ALA A 983 -6.18 -5.80 -45.14
N GLN A 984 -6.29 -4.54 -44.71
CA GLN A 984 -5.64 -3.39 -45.37
C GLN A 984 -4.15 -3.28 -45.04
N ILE A 985 -3.59 -4.15 -44.21
CA ILE A 985 -2.24 -4.11 -43.70
C ILE A 985 -1.46 -5.31 -44.25
N ASN A 986 -0.23 -5.05 -44.70
CA ASN A 986 0.74 -6.09 -45.05
C ASN A 986 2.09 -5.72 -44.42
N LEU A 987 2.59 -6.57 -43.56
CA LEU A 987 3.90 -6.40 -42.92
C LEU A 987 4.99 -6.58 -44.00
N ARG A 988 5.91 -5.62 -44.15
CA ARG A 988 6.98 -5.67 -45.15
C ARG A 988 8.35 -5.78 -44.53
N PHE A 989 8.66 -4.91 -43.57
CA PHE A 989 9.98 -4.91 -42.96
C PHE A 989 9.87 -4.87 -41.44
N LEU A 990 10.66 -5.68 -40.78
CA LEU A 990 10.95 -5.64 -39.34
C LEU A 990 12.35 -5.06 -39.17
N LEU A 991 12.44 -4.00 -38.36
CA LEU A 991 13.68 -3.30 -38.08
C LEU A 991 14.14 -3.56 -36.67
N LYS A 992 15.43 -3.80 -36.49
CA LYS A 992 16.11 -3.76 -35.21
C LYS A 992 16.82 -2.42 -35.09
N VAL A 993 16.41 -1.62 -34.09
CA VAL A 993 16.82 -0.22 -33.94
C VAL A 993 17.39 0.01 -32.54
N ARG A 994 18.54 0.68 -32.47
CA ARG A 994 19.16 1.10 -31.22
C ARG A 994 18.74 2.52 -30.89
N PHE A 995 18.25 2.72 -29.69
CA PHE A 995 17.90 4.01 -29.12
C PHE A 995 19.08 4.56 -28.30
N GLN A 996 19.63 5.66 -28.73
CA GLN A 996 20.70 6.36 -28.05
C GLN A 996 20.08 7.41 -27.12
N HIS A 997 19.75 7.01 -25.90
CA HIS A 997 19.13 7.87 -24.90
C HIS A 997 20.12 8.93 -24.37
N LYS A 998 19.77 10.22 -24.51
CA LYS A 998 20.57 11.31 -23.98
C LYS A 998 20.48 11.39 -22.45
N SER A 999 21.58 11.63 -21.78
CA SER A 999 21.56 11.91 -20.34
C SER A 999 20.90 13.27 -20.08
N ARG A 1000 19.91 13.32 -19.22
CA ARG A 1000 19.48 14.59 -18.62
C ARG A 1000 20.59 15.01 -17.67
N TYR A 1001 21.33 16.08 -18.00
CA TYR A 1001 22.21 16.78 -17.07
C TYR A 1001 21.36 17.65 -16.14
#